data_94af312a9211a2b0194e528fc3451cad
#
_entry.id   94af312a9211a2b0194e528fc3451cad
#
_cell.length_a   1.000
_cell.length_b   1.000
_cell.length_c   1.000
_cell.angle_alpha   90.00
_cell.angle_beta   90.00
_cell.angle_gamma   90.00
#
_symmetry.space_group_name_H-M   'P 1'
#
loop_
_entity.id
_entity.type
_entity.pdbx_description
1 polymer ?
#
loop_
_entity_poly.entity_id
_entity_poly.type
_entity_poly.pdbx_seq_one_letter_code
_entity_poly.pdbx_strand_id
1 'polypeptide(L)'
;EGEEYRPEAEEFSPEAVNQYLTANVLLHRGGEPQLGVVRKRFRDANGNPIGRSNTNPLLDTREYEVEFPDGTMDVLTANTIAEALYSQVDEEGRTHAVLAGITDHRKDRSAVPLDDALLPGTQKPIRTTKGWQLLVEWKDGSSDWLPLVDVKESYPIDVAEYAVNNKIVSEPAFAWWVPQVLKKRDRIIKKVKTRYFRRTHKYGIELPKTVEQALDIDQRTGTDLWRKAIEKEMNHIQGALEDWEDEQVPGGFKENACHLVFDVKSDTLERKARFVAGGHRTDPPKESTYSSVVSRDSVRLFFLLAALNGSDVLACDIQNAYINAETKEKVWFRGGAEMGIHKGKVVVIVRALYGLKSSGARFREHLAQTLRDAGFVGCKADPDVWMRKAVKSDGTKFYEYVLCYVDDCIFQGLDPKGFMDHLRRSYTLKEGSVKEPEQYLGADIRRYELRTGEQAWALSSDTYVKRAIAEVERELALAGKLLKKKVSSPLAAGYRPELDGTPELDERQASYYASLMGVLRWCIELGRIDIMVEVGLLARFQANPREGHLEQLFHLFAYLKKYNRSALVFDPTEPFLDESVFAECEWKEYYPGAAEAIPPNMPEPRGKAVVTTCFVDADHAGCRLTRRSHSGVLIFVNRAPIIWYSKRQATVESSTFGSESVAMRVAIDLIEALRYKLRMMGVPIDGATKVYCDNESVVKSTTRPESTLKKKHNAINYHRAREAQAAGHIRVAWIEGKENLADVLTKVLVGERRRYLLSRILW
;
A
#
# COMPACT_ATOMS: atom_id res chain seq x y z
N GLU A 1 28.54 38.78 -24.52
CA GLU A 1 29.25 37.49 -24.67
C GLU A 1 28.37 36.45 -24.06
N GLY A 2 27.63 35.71 -24.93
CA GLY A 2 26.75 34.65 -24.51
C GLY A 2 27.57 33.41 -24.17
N GLU A 3 27.40 32.86 -22.98
CA GLU A 3 27.93 31.52 -22.66
C GLU A 3 27.32 30.51 -23.62
N GLU A 4 28.13 29.92 -24.49
CA GLU A 4 27.76 28.78 -25.31
C GLU A 4 27.32 27.64 -24.40
N TYR A 5 26.01 27.35 -24.38
CA TYR A 5 25.45 26.21 -23.70
C TYR A 5 26.07 24.94 -24.30
N ARG A 6 27.00 24.31 -23.58
CA ARG A 6 27.51 22.97 -23.88
C ARG A 6 26.58 21.97 -23.14
N PRO A 7 25.75 21.21 -23.86
CA PRO A 7 24.99 20.16 -23.20
C PRO A 7 25.99 19.13 -22.64
N GLU A 8 25.93 18.91 -21.33
CA GLU A 8 26.75 17.87 -20.69
C GLU A 8 26.39 16.51 -21.29
N ALA A 9 27.42 15.71 -21.61
CA ALA A 9 27.23 14.39 -22.22
C ALA A 9 26.62 13.43 -21.20
N GLU A 10 25.38 12.99 -21.43
CA GLU A 10 24.77 11.95 -20.63
C GLU A 10 25.52 10.62 -20.80
N GLU A 11 25.89 9.97 -19.71
CA GLU A 11 26.37 8.60 -19.71
C GLU A 11 25.19 7.62 -19.67
N PHE A 12 25.17 6.71 -20.64
CA PHE A 12 24.20 5.61 -20.65
C PHE A 12 24.87 4.33 -20.16
N SER A 13 24.52 3.88 -18.96
CA SER A 13 24.90 2.58 -18.43
C SER A 13 23.67 1.67 -18.33
N PRO A 14 23.54 0.65 -19.19
CA PRO A 14 22.44 -0.30 -19.09
C PRO A 14 22.48 -1.16 -17.82
N GLU A 15 23.52 -1.02 -17.00
CA GLU A 15 23.67 -1.70 -15.72
C GLU A 15 22.98 -0.94 -14.56
N ALA A 16 22.71 0.34 -14.77
CA ALA A 16 22.03 1.21 -13.80
C ALA A 16 20.50 1.21 -13.98
N VAL A 17 19.90 0.06 -14.23
CA VAL A 17 18.43 -0.04 -14.38
C VAL A 17 17.75 0.46 -13.09
N ASN A 18 16.96 1.49 -13.22
CA ASN A 18 16.30 2.12 -12.09
C ASN A 18 15.00 1.38 -11.75
N GLN A 19 15.08 0.49 -10.75
CA GLN A 19 13.97 -0.38 -10.35
C GLN A 19 12.95 0.29 -9.42
N TYR A 20 13.21 1.54 -9.00
CA TYR A 20 12.37 2.23 -8.04
C TYR A 20 11.38 3.18 -8.70
N LEU A 21 11.58 3.56 -9.96
CA LEU A 21 10.62 4.42 -10.66
C LEU A 21 9.24 3.77 -10.68
N THR A 22 8.23 4.56 -10.32
CA THR A 22 6.83 4.17 -10.19
C THR A 22 6.52 3.12 -9.11
N ALA A 23 7.53 2.75 -8.33
CA ALA A 23 7.29 1.93 -7.15
C ALA A 23 6.39 2.66 -6.14
N ASN A 24 5.47 1.92 -5.55
CA ASN A 24 4.70 2.40 -4.42
C ASN A 24 5.50 2.18 -3.13
N VAL A 25 5.48 3.16 -2.25
CA VAL A 25 6.12 3.10 -0.94
C VAL A 25 5.11 3.41 0.15
N LEU A 26 5.06 2.60 1.18
CA LEU A 26 4.21 2.84 2.35
C LEU A 26 5.07 3.46 3.45
N LEU A 27 4.79 4.72 3.77
CA LEU A 27 5.51 5.50 4.77
C LEU A 27 4.55 6.07 5.80
N HIS A 28 4.99 6.12 7.05
CA HIS A 28 4.23 6.79 8.10
C HIS A 28 4.56 8.29 8.07
N ARG A 29 3.54 9.10 7.83
CA ARG A 29 3.60 10.57 7.85
C ARG A 29 2.46 11.08 8.73
N GLY A 30 2.81 11.94 9.68
CA GLY A 30 1.82 12.43 10.65
C GLY A 30 1.15 11.33 11.49
N GLY A 31 1.87 10.21 11.72
CA GLY A 31 1.37 9.06 12.48
C GLY A 31 0.55 8.05 11.68
N GLU A 32 0.22 8.32 10.41
CA GLU A 32 -0.55 7.40 9.57
C GLU A 32 0.27 6.82 8.41
N PRO A 33 -0.01 5.57 8.00
CA PRO A 33 0.60 4.99 6.81
C PRO A 33 0.03 5.66 5.55
N GLN A 34 0.87 6.31 4.77
CA GLN A 34 0.52 6.93 3.50
C GLN A 34 1.25 6.24 2.36
N LEU A 35 0.52 5.97 1.28
CA LEU A 35 1.06 5.36 0.09
C LEU A 35 1.61 6.45 -0.83
N GLY A 36 2.94 6.49 -0.99
CA GLY A 36 3.60 7.38 -1.95
C GLY A 36 3.97 6.66 -3.23
N VAL A 37 4.10 7.39 -4.32
CA VAL A 37 4.56 6.89 -5.63
C VAL A 37 5.89 7.53 -5.98
N VAL A 38 6.89 6.73 -6.28
CA VAL A 38 8.21 7.23 -6.75
C VAL A 38 8.06 7.75 -8.17
N ARG A 39 8.22 9.07 -8.35
CA ARG A 39 7.97 9.73 -9.64
C ARG A 39 9.20 9.81 -10.52
N LYS A 40 10.31 10.29 -9.98
CA LYS A 40 11.55 10.48 -10.76
C LYS A 40 12.80 10.48 -9.89
N ARG A 41 13.98 10.36 -10.53
CA ARG A 41 15.28 10.60 -9.89
C ARG A 41 15.39 12.05 -9.44
N PHE A 42 15.81 12.26 -8.20
CA PHE A 42 16.11 13.58 -7.71
C PHE A 42 17.46 14.05 -8.27
N ARG A 43 17.49 15.31 -8.75
CA ARG A 43 18.65 15.92 -9.39
C ARG A 43 18.96 17.25 -8.72
N ASP A 44 20.26 17.61 -8.71
CA ASP A 44 20.70 18.92 -8.24
C ASP A 44 20.29 20.05 -9.20
N ALA A 45 20.63 21.30 -8.84
CA ALA A 45 20.32 22.46 -9.65
C ALA A 45 20.97 22.43 -11.05
N ASN A 46 22.02 21.64 -11.24
CA ASN A 46 22.75 21.49 -12.51
C ASN A 46 22.21 20.30 -13.34
N GLY A 47 21.18 19.58 -12.84
CA GLY A 47 20.59 18.43 -13.51
C GLY A 47 21.30 17.08 -13.23
N ASN A 48 22.30 17.04 -12.36
CA ASN A 48 23.02 15.81 -12.03
C ASN A 48 22.24 14.96 -11.03
N PRO A 49 22.15 13.62 -11.23
CA PRO A 49 21.46 12.73 -10.30
C PRO A 49 22.24 12.60 -8.99
N ILE A 50 21.56 12.76 -7.86
CA ILE A 50 22.17 12.69 -6.53
C ILE A 50 22.23 11.24 -6.04
N GLY A 51 23.35 10.88 -5.39
CA GLY A 51 23.60 9.58 -4.81
C GLY A 51 24.16 8.55 -5.79
N ARG A 52 24.60 7.40 -5.25
CA ARG A 52 25.28 6.34 -6.00
C ARG A 52 24.54 5.03 -5.90
N SER A 53 24.49 4.29 -7.00
CA SER A 53 23.98 2.92 -7.04
C SER A 53 24.93 1.97 -6.31
N ASN A 54 24.35 0.99 -5.60
CA ASN A 54 25.10 -0.09 -4.98
C ASN A 54 24.37 -1.42 -5.21
N THR A 55 25.12 -2.50 -5.42
CA THR A 55 24.56 -3.85 -5.56
C THR A 55 23.92 -4.34 -4.26
N ASN A 56 24.40 -3.88 -3.12
CA ASN A 56 23.71 -4.08 -1.85
C ASN A 56 22.68 -2.97 -1.65
N PRO A 57 21.35 -3.28 -1.65
CA PRO A 57 20.29 -2.28 -1.52
C PRO A 57 20.41 -1.41 -0.26
N LEU A 58 21.01 -1.92 0.81
CA LEU A 58 21.20 -1.16 2.05
C LEU A 58 22.20 -0.01 1.91
N LEU A 59 23.10 -0.08 0.93
CA LEU A 59 24.14 0.91 0.64
C LEU A 59 23.82 1.77 -0.60
N ASP A 60 22.68 1.59 -1.23
CA ASP A 60 22.23 2.39 -2.36
C ASP A 60 21.73 3.76 -1.87
N THR A 61 22.41 4.81 -2.24
CA THR A 61 22.14 6.19 -1.79
C THR A 61 21.48 7.05 -2.87
N ARG A 62 21.07 6.48 -4.00
CA ARG A 62 20.35 7.22 -5.04
C ARG A 62 19.10 7.87 -4.46
N GLU A 63 18.82 9.11 -4.83
CA GLU A 63 17.68 9.87 -4.34
C GLU A 63 16.57 9.98 -5.38
N TYR A 64 15.31 9.96 -4.92
CA TYR A 64 14.10 9.99 -5.73
C TYR A 64 13.06 10.92 -5.13
N GLU A 65 12.32 11.60 -5.99
CA GLU A 65 11.10 12.30 -5.60
C GLU A 65 9.93 11.31 -5.49
N VAL A 66 9.23 11.39 -4.36
CA VAL A 66 8.06 10.57 -4.04
C VAL A 66 6.86 11.48 -3.82
N GLU A 67 5.79 11.26 -4.58
CA GLU A 67 4.53 11.99 -4.47
C GLU A 67 3.55 11.23 -3.60
N PHE A 68 2.89 11.95 -2.70
CA PHE A 68 1.86 11.42 -1.82
C PHE A 68 0.45 11.84 -2.27
N PRO A 69 -0.63 11.16 -1.79
CA PRO A 69 -2.00 11.44 -2.21
C PRO A 69 -2.48 12.86 -1.93
N ASP A 70 -1.88 13.54 -0.95
CA ASP A 70 -2.14 14.96 -0.63
C ASP A 70 -1.45 15.94 -1.60
N GLY A 71 -0.73 15.44 -2.61
CA GLY A 71 0.03 16.23 -3.58
C GLY A 71 1.38 16.72 -3.06
N THR A 72 1.77 16.36 -1.84
CA THR A 72 3.10 16.70 -1.30
C THR A 72 4.19 15.82 -1.89
N MET A 73 5.40 16.37 -2.01
CA MET A 73 6.58 15.68 -2.54
C MET A 73 7.64 15.56 -1.45
N ASP A 74 8.22 14.36 -1.30
CA ASP A 74 9.40 14.13 -0.47
C ASP A 74 10.55 13.55 -1.28
N VAL A 75 11.78 13.80 -0.85
CA VAL A 75 12.98 13.20 -1.45
C VAL A 75 13.46 12.05 -0.56
N LEU A 76 13.48 10.85 -1.12
CA LEU A 76 13.85 9.64 -0.41
C LEU A 76 15.03 8.93 -1.08
N THR A 77 15.91 8.35 -0.26
CA THR A 77 17.01 7.53 -0.75
C THR A 77 16.55 6.13 -1.16
N ALA A 78 17.20 5.52 -2.15
CA ALA A 78 16.92 4.19 -2.65
C ALA A 78 16.86 3.12 -1.55
N ASN A 79 17.74 3.19 -0.56
CA ASN A 79 17.72 2.26 0.57
C ASN A 79 16.48 2.43 1.48
N THR A 80 15.91 3.63 1.57
CA THR A 80 14.65 3.89 2.27
C THR A 80 13.47 3.38 1.45
N ILE A 81 13.48 3.66 0.15
CA ILE A 81 12.48 3.14 -0.79
C ILE A 81 12.45 1.63 -0.79
N ALA A 82 13.61 0.96 -0.83
CA ALA A 82 13.71 -0.50 -0.80
C ALA A 82 13.02 -1.12 0.43
N GLU A 83 13.14 -0.48 1.58
CA GLU A 83 12.48 -0.93 2.81
C GLU A 83 10.98 -0.66 2.84
N ALA A 84 10.58 0.45 2.24
CA ALA A 84 9.20 0.92 2.23
C ALA A 84 8.43 0.47 0.98
N LEU A 85 9.06 -0.28 0.07
CA LEU A 85 8.39 -0.79 -1.13
C LEU A 85 7.09 -1.48 -0.74
N TYR A 86 6.00 -0.85 -1.14
CA TYR A 86 4.68 -1.45 -1.08
C TYR A 86 4.42 -2.10 -2.43
N SER A 87 4.54 -3.40 -2.46
CA SER A 87 3.99 -4.13 -3.58
C SER A 87 2.49 -3.94 -3.49
N GLN A 88 1.88 -3.22 -4.43
CA GLN A 88 0.45 -3.32 -4.62
C GLN A 88 0.16 -4.79 -4.88
N VAL A 89 -0.41 -5.40 -3.89
CA VAL A 89 -0.83 -6.78 -3.93
C VAL A 89 -2.32 -6.68 -4.20
N ASP A 90 -2.81 -7.34 -5.25
CA ASP A 90 -4.24 -7.54 -5.39
C ASP A 90 -4.78 -8.32 -4.17
N GLU A 91 -6.09 -8.48 -4.06
CA GLU A 91 -6.73 -9.27 -3.00
C GLU A 91 -6.12 -10.68 -2.84
N GLU A 92 -5.24 -11.06 -3.76
CA GLU A 92 -4.58 -12.35 -3.84
C GLU A 92 -3.08 -12.30 -3.54
N GLY A 93 -2.56 -11.16 -3.06
CA GLY A 93 -1.17 -11.02 -2.66
C GLY A 93 -0.16 -10.79 -3.79
N ARG A 94 -0.59 -10.24 -4.94
CA ARG A 94 0.24 -10.13 -6.15
C ARG A 94 0.65 -8.70 -6.45
N THR A 95 1.90 -8.53 -6.84
CA THR A 95 2.48 -7.22 -7.18
C THR A 95 1.98 -6.70 -8.52
N HIS A 96 1.47 -5.46 -8.52
CA HIS A 96 1.09 -4.72 -9.71
C HIS A 96 1.92 -3.44 -9.86
N ALA A 97 3.13 -3.50 -10.28
CA ALA A 97 3.82 -2.33 -10.80
C ALA A 97 4.84 -2.77 -11.83
N VAL A 98 4.39 -2.89 -13.06
CA VAL A 98 5.26 -3.24 -14.16
C VAL A 98 4.77 -2.50 -15.39
N LEU A 99 5.71 -1.94 -16.15
CA LEU A 99 5.48 -1.37 -17.45
C LEU A 99 4.64 -2.34 -18.31
N ALA A 100 3.44 -1.93 -18.70
CA ALA A 100 2.64 -2.65 -19.68
C ALA A 100 3.12 -2.31 -21.10
N GLY A 101 3.49 -1.04 -21.31
CA GLY A 101 4.01 -0.56 -22.57
C GLY A 101 4.33 0.95 -22.53
N ILE A 102 4.90 1.44 -23.63
CA ILE A 102 5.03 2.85 -23.92
C ILE A 102 4.08 3.15 -25.07
N THR A 103 3.13 4.05 -24.83
CA THR A 103 2.01 4.26 -25.74
C THR A 103 2.10 5.54 -26.55
N ASP A 104 2.81 6.58 -26.03
CA ASP A 104 2.95 7.85 -26.71
C ASP A 104 4.25 8.57 -26.32
N HIS A 105 4.59 9.64 -27.05
CA HIS A 105 5.75 10.48 -26.77
C HIS A 105 5.43 11.94 -27.10
N ARG A 106 6.08 12.85 -26.40
CA ARG A 106 6.01 14.29 -26.69
C ARG A 106 7.35 14.96 -26.46
N LYS A 107 7.57 16.06 -27.20
CA LYS A 107 8.74 16.92 -27.01
C LYS A 107 8.30 18.35 -26.71
N ASP A 108 9.03 19.03 -25.83
CA ASP A 108 8.87 20.45 -25.54
C ASP A 108 9.90 21.30 -26.28
N ARG A 109 9.87 22.60 -26.06
CA ARG A 109 10.76 23.57 -26.74
C ARG A 109 12.24 23.41 -26.37
N SER A 110 12.58 22.66 -25.33
CA SER A 110 13.96 22.39 -24.90
C SER A 110 14.58 21.17 -25.58
N ALA A 111 13.80 20.41 -26.37
CA ALA A 111 14.29 19.29 -27.14
C ALA A 111 15.22 19.81 -28.27
N VAL A 112 16.38 19.16 -28.42
CA VAL A 112 17.34 19.51 -29.48
C VAL A 112 16.73 19.13 -30.84
N PRO A 113 16.65 20.10 -31.79
CA PRO A 113 16.17 19.83 -33.14
C PRO A 113 17.08 18.86 -33.89
N LEU A 114 16.52 18.20 -34.92
CA LEU A 114 17.29 17.25 -35.74
C LEU A 114 18.46 17.94 -36.48
N ASP A 115 18.29 19.19 -36.89
CA ASP A 115 19.31 19.99 -37.57
C ASP A 115 20.51 20.31 -36.67
N ASP A 116 20.32 20.28 -35.36
CA ASP A 116 21.35 20.54 -34.34
C ASP A 116 21.87 19.22 -33.69
N ALA A 117 21.69 18.09 -34.34
CA ALA A 117 21.98 16.77 -33.79
C ALA A 117 23.48 16.49 -33.54
N LEU A 118 24.35 17.26 -34.12
CA LEU A 118 25.81 17.05 -34.06
C LEU A 118 26.48 18.14 -33.22
N LEU A 119 27.56 17.77 -32.51
CA LEU A 119 28.41 18.74 -31.84
C LEU A 119 29.08 19.65 -32.87
N PRO A 120 29.10 20.98 -32.66
CA PRO A 120 29.65 21.95 -33.62
C PRO A 120 31.06 21.55 -34.06
N GLY A 121 31.31 21.53 -35.40
CA GLY A 121 32.59 21.20 -35.99
C GLY A 121 32.99 19.72 -35.92
N THR A 122 32.09 18.82 -35.53
CA THR A 122 32.35 17.37 -35.43
C THR A 122 31.21 16.53 -36.03
N GLN A 123 31.50 15.27 -36.32
CA GLN A 123 30.46 14.29 -36.71
C GLN A 123 29.91 13.46 -35.50
N LYS A 124 30.15 13.94 -34.28
CA LYS A 124 29.69 13.24 -33.08
C LYS A 124 28.29 13.70 -32.70
N PRO A 125 27.34 12.78 -32.44
CA PRO A 125 26.01 13.16 -32.02
C PRO A 125 26.04 13.80 -30.62
N ILE A 126 25.17 14.77 -30.42
CA ILE A 126 24.88 15.34 -29.08
C ILE A 126 24.22 14.24 -28.26
N ARG A 127 24.73 14.02 -27.04
CA ARG A 127 24.16 13.04 -26.11
C ARG A 127 23.21 13.75 -25.15
N THR A 128 21.95 13.76 -25.47
CA THR A 128 20.91 14.41 -24.65
C THR A 128 19.60 13.64 -24.76
N THR A 129 18.79 13.72 -23.73
CA THR A 129 17.39 13.26 -23.72
C THR A 129 16.45 14.40 -23.35
N LYS A 130 17.01 15.62 -23.19
CA LYS A 130 16.32 16.82 -22.75
C LYS A 130 15.08 17.12 -23.62
N GLY A 131 14.01 17.53 -22.96
CA GLY A 131 12.78 17.95 -23.62
C GLY A 131 11.87 16.83 -24.12
N TRP A 132 12.23 15.57 -23.93
CA TRP A 132 11.40 14.44 -24.31
C TRP A 132 10.74 13.76 -23.11
N GLN A 133 9.47 13.43 -23.27
CA GLN A 133 8.69 12.63 -22.34
C GLN A 133 8.00 11.48 -23.07
N LEU A 134 7.88 10.35 -22.39
CA LEU A 134 7.18 9.18 -22.85
C LEU A 134 5.94 8.93 -22.00
N LEU A 135 4.83 8.57 -22.63
CA LEU A 135 3.65 8.10 -21.93
C LEU A 135 3.82 6.61 -21.64
N VAL A 136 3.98 6.30 -20.39
CA VAL A 136 4.19 4.94 -19.89
C VAL A 136 2.89 4.42 -19.35
N GLU A 137 2.44 3.27 -19.84
CA GLU A 137 1.28 2.54 -19.34
C GLU A 137 1.74 1.44 -18.38
N TRP A 138 1.10 1.40 -17.21
CA TRP A 138 1.38 0.40 -16.18
C TRP A 138 0.38 -0.74 -16.26
N LYS A 139 0.75 -1.92 -15.71
CA LYS A 139 -0.13 -3.10 -15.75
C LYS A 139 -1.41 -2.96 -14.93
N ASP A 140 -1.47 -2.00 -14.00
CA ASP A 140 -2.68 -1.65 -13.26
C ASP A 140 -3.65 -0.80 -14.08
N GLY A 141 -3.28 -0.44 -15.33
CA GLY A 141 -4.07 0.40 -16.23
C GLY A 141 -3.84 1.89 -16.03
N SER A 142 -3.02 2.30 -15.08
CA SER A 142 -2.61 3.69 -14.94
C SER A 142 -1.56 4.08 -15.98
N SER A 143 -1.41 5.36 -16.27
CA SER A 143 -0.40 5.87 -17.20
C SER A 143 0.14 7.22 -16.77
N ASP A 144 1.44 7.42 -16.96
CA ASP A 144 2.15 8.63 -16.57
C ASP A 144 3.06 9.15 -17.68
N TRP A 145 3.15 10.50 -17.80
CA TRP A 145 4.17 11.15 -18.63
C TRP A 145 5.49 11.25 -17.85
N LEU A 146 6.48 10.47 -18.26
CA LEU A 146 7.79 10.45 -17.62
C LEU A 146 8.87 11.02 -18.53
N PRO A 147 9.87 11.72 -17.97
CA PRO A 147 11.04 12.17 -18.72
C PRO A 147 11.76 10.99 -19.39
N LEU A 148 12.14 11.16 -20.66
CA LEU A 148 12.87 10.12 -21.41
C LEU A 148 14.13 9.63 -20.67
N VAL A 149 14.82 10.52 -19.97
CA VAL A 149 16.03 10.16 -19.20
C VAL A 149 15.73 9.06 -18.18
N ASP A 150 14.60 9.15 -17.47
CA ASP A 150 14.24 8.21 -16.41
C ASP A 150 13.73 6.89 -16.98
N VAL A 151 12.90 6.96 -18.05
CA VAL A 151 12.38 5.74 -18.72
C VAL A 151 13.50 5.00 -19.43
N LYS A 152 14.44 5.70 -20.07
CA LYS A 152 15.64 5.13 -20.70
C LYS A 152 16.51 4.36 -19.69
N GLU A 153 16.69 4.90 -18.49
CA GLU A 153 17.47 4.25 -17.42
C GLU A 153 16.79 2.99 -16.89
N SER A 154 15.46 3.00 -16.82
CA SER A 154 14.69 1.91 -16.23
C SER A 154 14.31 0.83 -17.22
N TYR A 155 13.97 1.20 -18.45
CA TYR A 155 13.40 0.34 -19.48
C TYR A 155 14.08 0.56 -20.85
N PRO A 156 15.41 0.45 -20.94
CA PRO A 156 16.15 0.85 -22.13
C PRO A 156 15.75 0.10 -23.39
N ILE A 157 15.34 -1.18 -23.28
CA ILE A 157 14.94 -2.00 -24.42
C ILE A 157 13.54 -1.62 -24.88
N ASP A 158 12.60 -1.49 -23.95
CA ASP A 158 11.22 -1.13 -24.28
C ASP A 158 11.20 0.25 -24.98
N VAL A 159 11.99 1.21 -24.48
CA VAL A 159 12.17 2.51 -25.12
C VAL A 159 12.83 2.40 -26.49
N ALA A 160 13.86 1.57 -26.64
CA ALA A 160 14.54 1.39 -27.93
C ALA A 160 13.62 0.73 -28.97
N GLU A 161 12.86 -0.29 -28.58
CA GLU A 161 11.85 -0.93 -29.42
C GLU A 161 10.72 0.04 -29.79
N TYR A 162 10.24 0.82 -28.82
CA TYR A 162 9.27 1.87 -29.06
C TYR A 162 9.78 2.91 -30.06
N ALA A 163 11.02 3.38 -29.89
CA ALA A 163 11.63 4.37 -30.78
C ALA A 163 11.77 3.84 -32.23
N VAL A 164 12.07 2.56 -32.42
CA VAL A 164 12.10 1.91 -33.75
C VAL A 164 10.72 1.84 -34.36
N ASN A 165 9.73 1.38 -33.60
CA ASN A 165 8.36 1.21 -34.07
C ASN A 165 7.71 2.55 -34.46
N ASN A 166 8.05 3.63 -33.76
CA ASN A 166 7.55 4.97 -34.01
C ASN A 166 8.43 5.82 -34.94
N LYS A 167 9.54 5.24 -35.49
CA LYS A 167 10.46 5.89 -36.44
C LYS A 167 11.14 7.15 -35.89
N ILE A 168 11.36 7.23 -34.58
CA ILE A 168 12.01 8.37 -33.88
C ILE A 168 13.48 8.09 -33.50
N VAL A 169 14.05 7.01 -33.98
CA VAL A 169 15.46 6.64 -33.68
C VAL A 169 16.46 7.67 -34.17
N SER A 170 16.14 8.41 -35.25
CA SER A 170 17.00 9.47 -35.80
C SER A 170 16.99 10.76 -34.98
N GLU A 171 16.03 10.96 -34.10
CA GLU A 171 15.97 12.14 -33.23
C GLU A 171 17.19 12.19 -32.28
N PRO A 172 17.76 13.38 -32.00
CA PRO A 172 18.97 13.51 -31.19
C PRO A 172 18.87 12.83 -29.80
N ALA A 173 17.65 12.78 -29.23
CA ALA A 173 17.40 12.16 -27.95
C ALA A 173 17.53 10.62 -27.94
N PHE A 174 17.53 9.95 -29.10
CA PHE A 174 17.54 8.51 -29.26
C PHE A 174 18.76 8.01 -30.05
N ALA A 175 19.25 8.76 -31.04
CA ALA A 175 20.22 8.31 -32.02
C ALA A 175 21.55 7.84 -31.43
N TRP A 176 22.00 8.41 -30.33
CA TRP A 176 23.30 8.12 -29.73
C TRP A 176 23.32 6.84 -28.88
N TRP A 177 22.18 6.31 -28.45
CA TRP A 177 22.13 5.17 -27.54
C TRP A 177 21.23 4.01 -28.02
N VAL A 178 20.12 4.25 -28.71
CA VAL A 178 19.19 3.20 -29.18
C VAL A 178 19.89 2.13 -30.03
N PRO A 179 20.74 2.46 -31.04
CA PRO A 179 21.42 1.44 -31.82
C PRO A 179 22.34 0.54 -30.98
N GLN A 180 22.94 1.08 -29.92
CA GLN A 180 23.80 0.31 -29.02
C GLN A 180 22.99 -0.64 -28.14
N VAL A 181 21.81 -0.20 -27.67
CA VAL A 181 20.89 -1.05 -26.91
C VAL A 181 20.39 -2.19 -27.75
N LEU A 182 19.98 -1.92 -28.98
CA LEU A 182 19.48 -2.98 -29.89
C LEU A 182 20.60 -3.98 -30.26
N LYS A 183 21.84 -3.52 -30.47
CA LYS A 183 23.00 -4.39 -30.72
C LYS A 183 23.34 -5.27 -29.51
N LYS A 184 23.11 -4.80 -28.30
CA LYS A 184 23.36 -5.52 -27.04
C LYS A 184 22.07 -6.15 -26.47
N ARG A 185 20.99 -6.14 -27.25
CA ARG A 185 19.64 -6.52 -26.83
C ARG A 185 19.60 -7.82 -26.05
N ASP A 186 20.21 -8.89 -26.56
CA ASP A 186 20.13 -10.20 -25.90
C ASP A 186 20.84 -10.21 -24.54
N ARG A 187 21.95 -9.49 -24.41
CA ARG A 187 22.68 -9.32 -23.14
C ARG A 187 21.91 -8.43 -22.17
N ILE A 188 21.31 -7.36 -22.67
CA ILE A 188 20.49 -6.45 -21.87
C ILE A 188 19.17 -7.13 -21.54
N ILE A 189 18.55 -7.84 -22.49
CA ILE A 189 17.37 -8.68 -22.25
C ILE A 189 17.66 -9.69 -21.16
N LYS A 190 18.78 -10.39 -21.20
CA LYS A 190 19.17 -11.33 -20.15
C LYS A 190 19.28 -10.65 -18.78
N LYS A 191 19.68 -9.38 -18.71
CA LYS A 191 19.86 -8.59 -17.49
C LYS A 191 18.59 -7.81 -17.04
N VAL A 192 17.66 -7.50 -17.95
CA VAL A 192 16.43 -6.73 -17.73
C VAL A 192 15.17 -7.61 -17.75
N LYS A 193 15.07 -8.66 -18.56
CA LYS A 193 13.98 -9.66 -18.57
C LYS A 193 13.81 -10.40 -17.26
N THR A 194 14.80 -10.34 -16.40
CA THR A 194 14.82 -10.75 -15.01
C THR A 194 13.64 -10.15 -14.22
N ARG A 195 13.13 -9.03 -14.60
CA ARG A 195 12.17 -8.26 -13.84
C ARG A 195 10.73 -8.46 -14.29
N TYR A 196 10.49 -9.11 -15.43
CA TYR A 196 9.17 -9.12 -16.06
C TYR A 196 8.73 -10.52 -16.45
N PHE A 197 8.30 -11.30 -15.48
CA PHE A 197 7.52 -12.49 -15.77
C PHE A 197 6.17 -12.04 -16.36
N ARG A 198 6.04 -12.11 -17.69
CA ARG A 198 4.74 -11.98 -18.36
C ARG A 198 3.90 -13.18 -17.93
N ARG A 199 2.91 -12.94 -17.09
CA ARG A 199 1.95 -13.97 -16.73
C ARG A 199 1.17 -14.37 -17.95
N THR A 200 1.46 -15.56 -18.45
CA THR A 200 0.65 -16.21 -19.48
C THR A 200 -0.46 -17.07 -18.84
N HIS A 201 -0.31 -17.42 -17.57
CA HIS A 201 -1.24 -18.29 -16.85
C HIS A 201 -1.46 -17.78 -15.41
N LYS A 202 -2.67 -17.95 -14.92
CA LYS A 202 -3.08 -17.69 -13.54
C LYS A 202 -3.83 -18.93 -13.01
N TYR A 203 -3.35 -19.51 -11.91
CA TYR A 203 -3.87 -20.79 -11.37
C TYR A 203 -3.91 -21.93 -12.39
N GLY A 204 -2.90 -22.00 -13.28
CA GLY A 204 -2.86 -22.98 -14.37
C GLY A 204 -3.79 -22.66 -15.54
N ILE A 205 -4.51 -21.55 -15.52
CA ILE A 205 -5.40 -21.09 -16.58
C ILE A 205 -4.70 -20.03 -17.42
N GLU A 206 -4.70 -20.24 -18.74
CA GLU A 206 -4.13 -19.29 -19.70
C GLU A 206 -4.93 -17.99 -19.71
N LEU A 207 -4.25 -16.84 -19.56
CA LEU A 207 -4.84 -15.52 -19.60
C LEU A 207 -4.73 -14.91 -21.00
N PRO A 208 -5.86 -14.60 -21.65
CA PRO A 208 -5.85 -13.91 -22.94
C PRO A 208 -5.45 -12.45 -22.79
N LYS A 209 -4.97 -11.84 -23.86
CA LYS A 209 -4.68 -10.42 -23.96
C LYS A 209 -5.66 -9.67 -24.85
N THR A 210 -6.30 -10.40 -25.76
CA THR A 210 -7.29 -9.85 -26.69
C THR A 210 -8.51 -10.74 -26.72
N VAL A 211 -9.61 -10.21 -27.25
CA VAL A 211 -10.86 -10.95 -27.44
C VAL A 211 -10.64 -12.18 -28.34
N GLU A 212 -9.89 -12.00 -29.43
CA GLU A 212 -9.59 -13.10 -30.36
C GLU A 212 -8.83 -14.22 -29.66
N GLN A 213 -7.84 -13.88 -28.84
CA GLN A 213 -7.09 -14.85 -28.07
C GLN A 213 -7.97 -15.57 -27.02
N ALA A 214 -8.90 -14.83 -26.39
CA ALA A 214 -9.85 -15.42 -25.44
C ALA A 214 -10.73 -16.48 -26.11
N LEU A 215 -11.27 -16.16 -27.29
CA LEU A 215 -12.10 -17.08 -28.07
C LEU A 215 -11.30 -18.28 -28.62
N ASP A 216 -10.03 -18.07 -29.03
CA ASP A 216 -9.12 -19.13 -29.44
C ASP A 216 -8.82 -20.10 -28.29
N ILE A 217 -8.60 -19.58 -27.08
CA ILE A 217 -8.41 -20.42 -25.88
C ILE A 217 -9.65 -21.27 -25.63
N ASP A 218 -10.86 -20.68 -25.67
CA ASP A 218 -12.10 -21.42 -25.49
C ASP A 218 -12.27 -22.51 -26.56
N GLN A 219 -11.96 -22.21 -27.82
CA GLN A 219 -12.02 -23.19 -28.90
C GLN A 219 -11.04 -24.35 -28.68
N ARG A 220 -9.76 -24.05 -28.32
CA ARG A 220 -8.73 -25.07 -28.07
C ARG A 220 -9.01 -25.93 -26.85
N THR A 221 -9.65 -25.37 -25.83
CA THR A 221 -9.98 -26.07 -24.59
C THR A 221 -11.37 -26.73 -24.60
N GLY A 222 -12.17 -26.49 -25.66
CA GLY A 222 -13.54 -27.00 -25.76
C GLY A 222 -14.49 -26.37 -24.73
N THR A 223 -14.21 -25.11 -24.32
CA THR A 223 -15.02 -24.36 -23.32
C THR A 223 -15.58 -23.08 -23.95
N ASP A 224 -16.44 -22.40 -23.21
CA ASP A 224 -17.01 -21.10 -23.55
C ASP A 224 -16.86 -20.09 -22.39
N LEU A 225 -15.90 -20.37 -21.50
CA LEU A 225 -15.76 -19.66 -20.24
C LEU A 225 -15.32 -18.20 -20.43
N TRP A 226 -14.39 -17.94 -21.32
CA TRP A 226 -13.96 -16.58 -21.66
C TRP A 226 -15.05 -15.82 -22.41
N ARG A 227 -15.72 -16.47 -23.36
CA ARG A 227 -16.87 -15.88 -24.06
C ARG A 227 -17.93 -15.41 -23.07
N LYS A 228 -18.34 -16.28 -22.15
CA LYS A 228 -19.32 -15.93 -21.10
C LYS A 228 -18.86 -14.77 -20.22
N ALA A 229 -17.57 -14.73 -19.89
CA ALA A 229 -17.02 -13.62 -19.10
C ALA A 229 -17.10 -12.30 -19.86
N ILE A 230 -16.81 -12.29 -21.17
CA ILE A 230 -16.93 -11.12 -22.04
C ILE A 230 -18.39 -10.68 -22.15
N GLU A 231 -19.30 -11.61 -22.48
CA GLU A 231 -20.74 -11.32 -22.61
C GLU A 231 -21.32 -10.74 -21.31
N LYS A 232 -20.95 -11.33 -20.17
CA LYS A 232 -21.35 -10.84 -18.84
C LYS A 232 -20.91 -9.40 -18.62
N GLU A 233 -19.65 -9.09 -18.89
CA GLU A 233 -19.12 -7.73 -18.72
C GLU A 233 -19.77 -6.75 -19.66
N MET A 234 -19.90 -7.08 -20.96
CA MET A 234 -20.51 -6.19 -21.95
C MET A 234 -21.98 -5.89 -21.64
N ASN A 235 -22.73 -6.88 -21.15
CA ASN A 235 -24.10 -6.68 -20.66
C ASN A 235 -24.15 -5.74 -19.45
N HIS A 236 -23.19 -5.86 -18.54
CA HIS A 236 -23.12 -5.01 -17.34
C HIS A 236 -22.88 -3.54 -17.67
N ILE A 237 -22.01 -3.25 -18.64
CA ILE A 237 -21.63 -1.87 -18.98
C ILE A 237 -22.57 -1.22 -20.02
N GLN A 238 -23.54 -1.94 -20.57
CA GLN A 238 -24.42 -1.43 -21.64
C GLN A 238 -25.08 -0.10 -21.24
N GLY A 239 -25.51 0.06 -20.00
CA GLY A 239 -26.11 1.31 -19.51
C GLY A 239 -25.13 2.49 -19.36
N ALA A 240 -23.83 2.26 -19.54
CA ALA A 240 -22.81 3.29 -19.51
C ALA A 240 -22.41 3.80 -20.91
N LEU A 241 -22.96 3.21 -21.95
CA LEU A 241 -22.60 3.43 -23.35
C LEU A 241 -23.81 3.88 -24.14
N GLU A 242 -23.62 4.87 -25.01
CA GLU A 242 -24.62 5.32 -25.99
C GLU A 242 -24.04 5.29 -27.40
N ASP A 243 -24.79 4.72 -28.37
CA ASP A 243 -24.43 4.79 -29.78
C ASP A 243 -24.61 6.22 -30.27
N TRP A 244 -23.61 6.71 -30.98
CA TRP A 244 -23.69 8.01 -31.66
C TRP A 244 -24.19 7.81 -33.10
N GLU A 245 -25.37 8.33 -33.40
CA GLU A 245 -26.03 8.08 -34.67
C GLU A 245 -25.52 8.97 -35.81
N ASP A 246 -24.91 10.13 -35.49
CA ASP A 246 -24.38 11.04 -36.50
C ASP A 246 -23.02 10.55 -37.03
N GLU A 247 -22.76 10.76 -38.33
CA GLU A 247 -21.48 10.48 -38.98
C GLU A 247 -20.31 11.31 -38.39
N GLN A 248 -20.63 12.48 -37.79
CA GLN A 248 -19.67 13.38 -37.20
C GLN A 248 -19.54 13.10 -35.70
N VAL A 249 -18.29 12.97 -35.25
CA VAL A 249 -17.95 12.82 -33.82
C VAL A 249 -18.48 13.99 -33.00
N PRO A 250 -19.04 13.77 -31.79
CA PRO A 250 -19.56 14.84 -30.95
C PRO A 250 -18.51 15.92 -30.68
N GLY A 251 -18.87 17.18 -30.91
CA GLY A 251 -17.98 18.33 -30.69
C GLY A 251 -17.54 18.40 -29.21
N GLY A 252 -16.24 18.54 -28.97
CA GLY A 252 -15.65 18.62 -27.63
C GLY A 252 -15.45 17.27 -26.93
N PHE A 253 -15.78 16.15 -27.60
CA PHE A 253 -15.43 14.81 -27.08
C PHE A 253 -14.07 14.36 -27.63
N LYS A 254 -13.32 13.60 -26.83
CA LYS A 254 -12.02 13.03 -27.21
C LYS A 254 -12.13 11.54 -27.49
N GLU A 255 -11.40 11.10 -28.50
CA GLU A 255 -11.27 9.67 -28.79
C GLU A 255 -10.46 8.99 -27.71
N ASN A 256 -10.93 7.83 -27.26
CA ASN A 256 -10.28 7.00 -26.28
C ASN A 256 -10.10 5.58 -26.83
N ALA A 257 -9.04 4.89 -26.39
CA ALA A 257 -8.87 3.48 -26.65
C ALA A 257 -9.46 2.68 -25.47
N CYS A 258 -10.52 1.93 -25.76
CA CYS A 258 -11.09 1.01 -24.78
C CYS A 258 -10.69 -0.42 -25.10
N HIS A 259 -10.51 -1.26 -24.07
CA HIS A 259 -10.13 -2.66 -24.21
C HIS A 259 -10.61 -3.51 -23.05
N LEU A 260 -10.62 -4.82 -23.24
CA LEU A 260 -10.91 -5.78 -22.19
C LEU A 260 -9.64 -6.21 -21.45
N VAL A 261 -9.67 -6.21 -20.14
CA VAL A 261 -8.68 -6.79 -19.24
C VAL A 261 -9.23 -8.11 -18.70
N PHE A 262 -8.43 -9.16 -18.82
CA PHE A 262 -8.83 -10.52 -18.44
C PHE A 262 -8.16 -10.97 -17.14
N ASP A 263 -8.92 -11.66 -16.32
CA ASP A 263 -8.46 -12.19 -15.04
C ASP A 263 -9.17 -13.51 -14.66
N VAL A 264 -8.71 -14.17 -13.60
CA VAL A 264 -9.32 -15.36 -13.03
C VAL A 264 -9.46 -15.14 -11.52
N LYS A 265 -10.66 -15.36 -10.97
CA LYS A 265 -10.88 -15.27 -9.53
C LYS A 265 -10.16 -16.40 -8.80
N SER A 266 -9.64 -16.09 -7.61
CA SER A 266 -8.86 -17.04 -6.80
C SER A 266 -9.70 -18.13 -6.16
N ASP A 267 -10.91 -17.79 -5.77
CA ASP A 267 -11.82 -18.64 -4.99
C ASP A 267 -12.57 -19.65 -5.85
N THR A 268 -13.11 -19.19 -6.97
CA THR A 268 -13.98 -19.99 -7.84
C THR A 268 -13.32 -20.42 -9.15
N LEU A 269 -12.12 -19.90 -9.47
CA LEU A 269 -11.45 -20.05 -10.77
C LEU A 269 -12.32 -19.54 -11.95
N GLU A 270 -13.34 -18.72 -11.66
CA GLU A 270 -14.21 -18.09 -12.64
C GLU A 270 -13.39 -17.11 -13.50
N ARG A 271 -13.60 -17.15 -14.84
CA ARG A 271 -13.02 -16.20 -15.77
C ARG A 271 -13.68 -14.84 -15.57
N LYS A 272 -12.89 -13.79 -15.55
CA LYS A 272 -13.35 -12.41 -15.39
C LYS A 272 -12.83 -11.56 -16.54
N ALA A 273 -13.71 -10.77 -17.13
CA ALA A 273 -13.36 -9.70 -18.05
C ALA A 273 -13.77 -8.36 -17.44
N ARG A 274 -13.01 -7.31 -17.70
CA ARG A 274 -13.36 -5.94 -17.34
C ARG A 274 -13.13 -5.05 -18.54
N PHE A 275 -14.13 -4.24 -18.91
CA PHE A 275 -13.99 -3.26 -19.96
C PHE A 275 -13.39 -1.97 -19.37
N VAL A 276 -12.25 -1.55 -19.92
CA VAL A 276 -11.46 -0.45 -19.37
C VAL A 276 -11.30 0.64 -20.43
N ALA A 277 -11.62 1.88 -20.05
CA ALA A 277 -11.36 3.06 -20.86
C ALA A 277 -9.93 3.58 -20.61
N GLY A 278 -9.18 3.90 -21.67
CA GLY A 278 -7.82 4.41 -21.59
C GLY A 278 -7.77 5.87 -21.11
N GLY A 279 -7.95 6.13 -19.81
CA GLY A 279 -8.01 7.46 -19.21
C GLY A 279 -6.80 8.38 -19.45
N HIS A 280 -5.69 7.84 -19.95
CA HIS A 280 -4.48 8.61 -20.27
C HIS A 280 -4.66 9.59 -21.44
N ARG A 281 -5.65 9.37 -22.29
CA ARG A 281 -5.95 10.24 -23.45
C ARG A 281 -6.92 11.38 -23.12
N THR A 282 -7.53 11.36 -21.94
CA THR A 282 -8.45 12.42 -21.49
C THR A 282 -7.67 13.57 -20.87
N ASP A 283 -8.21 14.80 -21.00
CA ASP A 283 -7.66 15.92 -20.24
C ASP A 283 -7.78 15.65 -18.74
N PRO A 284 -6.83 16.13 -17.93
CA PRO A 284 -7.01 16.06 -16.50
C PRO A 284 -8.30 16.78 -16.11
N PRO A 285 -9.23 16.11 -15.39
CA PRO A 285 -10.44 16.75 -14.93
C PRO A 285 -10.08 17.98 -14.10
N LYS A 286 -10.90 19.02 -14.17
CA LYS A 286 -10.73 20.23 -13.32
C LYS A 286 -10.96 19.94 -11.83
N GLU A 287 -11.66 18.85 -11.54
CA GLU A 287 -11.99 18.39 -10.20
C GLU A 287 -10.96 17.35 -9.72
N SER A 288 -10.86 17.17 -8.41
CA SER A 288 -10.01 16.13 -7.83
C SER A 288 -10.38 14.74 -8.37
N THR A 289 -9.40 14.01 -8.84
CA THR A 289 -9.53 12.61 -9.26
C THR A 289 -9.29 11.63 -8.11
N TYR A 290 -8.94 12.17 -6.93
CA TYR A 290 -8.60 11.37 -5.77
C TYR A 290 -9.84 10.67 -5.20
N SER A 291 -9.76 9.35 -5.07
CA SER A 291 -10.70 8.52 -4.33
C SER A 291 -9.93 7.82 -3.23
N SER A 292 -10.23 8.17 -1.98
CA SER A 292 -9.69 7.45 -0.81
C SER A 292 -10.39 6.11 -0.65
N VAL A 293 -9.80 5.27 0.17
CA VAL A 293 -10.41 4.04 0.70
C VAL A 293 -10.20 4.01 2.20
N VAL A 294 -11.10 3.37 2.94
CA VAL A 294 -11.03 3.29 4.39
C VAL A 294 -9.69 2.71 4.86
N SER A 295 -9.10 3.33 5.88
CA SER A 295 -7.84 2.86 6.46
C SER A 295 -8.04 1.58 7.28
N ARG A 296 -6.98 0.78 7.38
CA ARG A 296 -7.03 -0.49 8.12
C ARG A 296 -7.26 -0.31 9.61
N ASP A 297 -6.73 0.75 10.18
CA ASP A 297 -6.95 1.07 11.59
C ASP A 297 -8.42 1.40 11.84
N SER A 298 -9.07 2.10 10.90
CA SER A 298 -10.50 2.36 10.97
C SER A 298 -11.34 1.07 10.89
N VAL A 299 -10.91 0.09 10.08
CA VAL A 299 -11.58 -1.23 10.04
C VAL A 299 -11.45 -1.96 11.37
N ARG A 300 -10.26 -1.96 11.98
CA ARG A 300 -10.03 -2.57 13.30
C ARG A 300 -10.85 -1.89 14.40
N LEU A 301 -10.84 -0.55 14.40
CA LEU A 301 -11.67 0.24 15.32
C LEU A 301 -13.17 -0.02 15.12
N PHE A 302 -13.63 -0.14 13.88
CA PHE A 302 -15.02 -0.46 13.58
C PHE A 302 -15.48 -1.74 14.27
N PHE A 303 -14.72 -2.83 14.16
CA PHE A 303 -15.07 -4.11 14.79
C PHE A 303 -14.96 -4.05 16.32
N LEU A 304 -13.97 -3.32 16.85
CA LEU A 304 -13.89 -3.07 18.29
C LEU A 304 -15.11 -2.29 18.80
N LEU A 305 -15.49 -1.21 18.11
CA LEU A 305 -16.63 -0.38 18.50
C LEU A 305 -17.97 -1.11 18.35
N ALA A 306 -18.07 -2.02 17.36
CA ALA A 306 -19.23 -2.89 17.23
C ALA A 306 -19.37 -3.82 18.45
N ALA A 307 -18.28 -4.43 18.90
CA ALA A 307 -18.26 -5.25 20.11
C ALA A 307 -18.56 -4.39 21.37
N LEU A 308 -17.86 -3.25 21.51
CA LEU A 308 -18.00 -2.35 22.67
C LEU A 308 -19.43 -1.83 22.86
N ASN A 309 -20.09 -1.50 21.75
CA ASN A 309 -21.45 -0.98 21.76
C ASN A 309 -22.52 -2.08 21.63
N GLY A 310 -22.14 -3.35 21.42
CA GLY A 310 -23.07 -4.45 21.18
C GLY A 310 -23.95 -4.19 19.95
N SER A 311 -23.36 -3.69 18.87
CA SER A 311 -24.03 -3.38 17.62
C SER A 311 -24.06 -4.60 16.68
N ASP A 312 -25.14 -4.74 15.91
CA ASP A 312 -25.18 -5.69 14.81
C ASP A 312 -24.42 -5.18 13.61
N VAL A 313 -23.83 -6.10 12.85
CA VAL A 313 -23.01 -5.79 11.69
C VAL A 313 -23.52 -6.49 10.45
N LEU A 314 -23.74 -5.77 9.36
CA LEU A 314 -23.99 -6.31 8.03
C LEU A 314 -23.05 -5.71 7.00
N ALA A 315 -22.62 -6.55 6.06
CA ALA A 315 -21.86 -6.12 4.88
C ALA A 315 -22.72 -6.20 3.62
N CYS A 316 -22.34 -5.47 2.58
CA CYS A 316 -22.90 -5.60 1.24
C CYS A 316 -21.87 -5.20 0.18
N ASP A 317 -22.06 -5.73 -1.05
CA ASP A 317 -21.28 -5.42 -2.26
C ASP A 317 -22.23 -4.71 -3.25
N ILE A 318 -21.86 -3.47 -3.65
CA ILE A 318 -22.64 -2.68 -4.62
C ILE A 318 -22.27 -3.15 -6.03
N GLN A 319 -23.25 -3.73 -6.72
CA GLN A 319 -23.02 -4.23 -8.07
C GLN A 319 -22.71 -3.09 -9.04
N ASN A 320 -21.64 -3.27 -9.84
CA ASN A 320 -21.25 -2.33 -10.89
C ASN A 320 -21.12 -0.87 -10.41
N ALA A 321 -20.42 -0.67 -9.30
CA ALA A 321 -20.37 0.59 -8.55
C ALA A 321 -20.19 1.84 -9.45
N TYR A 322 -19.19 1.87 -10.31
CA TYR A 322 -18.86 3.06 -11.08
C TYR A 322 -19.98 3.52 -12.01
N ILE A 323 -20.65 2.60 -12.71
CA ILE A 323 -21.71 2.97 -13.67
C ILE A 323 -22.97 3.55 -13.02
N ASN A 324 -23.09 3.47 -11.68
CA ASN A 324 -24.14 4.18 -10.97
C ASN A 324 -23.94 5.71 -10.96
N ALA A 325 -22.72 6.18 -11.23
CA ALA A 325 -22.38 7.60 -11.26
C ALA A 325 -22.24 8.11 -12.71
N GLU A 326 -22.64 9.36 -12.95
CA GLU A 326 -22.43 10.02 -14.25
C GLU A 326 -20.97 10.42 -14.42
N THR A 327 -20.44 10.27 -15.65
CA THR A 327 -19.13 10.82 -15.97
C THR A 327 -19.25 12.27 -16.44
N LYS A 328 -18.26 13.09 -16.07
CA LYS A 328 -18.09 14.44 -16.63
C LYS A 328 -17.04 14.47 -17.75
N GLU A 329 -16.33 13.35 -17.96
CA GLU A 329 -15.35 13.23 -19.02
C GLU A 329 -16.07 12.99 -20.36
N LYS A 330 -15.83 13.88 -21.32
CA LYS A 330 -16.42 13.80 -22.67
C LYS A 330 -15.55 12.88 -23.53
N VAL A 331 -15.92 11.61 -23.61
CA VAL A 331 -15.11 10.55 -24.21
C VAL A 331 -15.93 9.70 -25.15
N TRP A 332 -15.35 9.37 -26.29
CA TRP A 332 -15.92 8.43 -27.26
C TRP A 332 -14.87 7.41 -27.71
N PHE A 333 -15.30 6.27 -28.22
CA PHE A 333 -14.44 5.26 -28.82
C PHE A 333 -15.13 4.55 -29.99
N ARG A 334 -14.36 3.81 -30.80
CA ARG A 334 -14.92 2.92 -31.82
C ARG A 334 -15.10 1.53 -31.25
N GLY A 335 -16.30 0.99 -31.40
CA GLY A 335 -16.63 -0.36 -30.92
C GLY A 335 -15.69 -1.41 -31.50
N GLY A 336 -15.06 -2.20 -30.65
CA GLY A 336 -14.23 -3.33 -30.99
C GLY A 336 -15.03 -4.63 -31.28
N ALA A 337 -14.34 -5.74 -31.37
CA ALA A 337 -14.94 -7.06 -31.61
C ALA A 337 -15.90 -7.51 -30.49
N GLU A 338 -15.67 -7.05 -29.27
CA GLU A 338 -16.47 -7.29 -28.08
C GLU A 338 -17.86 -6.65 -28.11
N MET A 339 -18.02 -5.60 -28.92
CA MET A 339 -19.23 -4.79 -28.98
C MET A 339 -20.36 -5.39 -29.85
N GLY A 340 -20.13 -6.53 -30.50
CA GLY A 340 -21.13 -7.22 -31.33
C GLY A 340 -21.73 -6.32 -32.41
N ILE A 341 -23.01 -5.96 -32.31
CA ILE A 341 -23.76 -5.12 -33.28
C ILE A 341 -23.23 -3.67 -33.31
N HIS A 342 -22.51 -3.23 -32.32
CA HIS A 342 -21.93 -1.88 -32.25
C HIS A 342 -20.48 -1.83 -32.76
N LYS A 343 -19.95 -2.96 -33.31
CA LYS A 343 -18.62 -3.02 -33.90
C LYS A 343 -18.45 -1.98 -35.00
N GLY A 344 -17.39 -1.18 -34.87
CA GLY A 344 -17.06 -0.12 -35.83
C GLY A 344 -17.87 1.19 -35.70
N LYS A 345 -18.92 1.21 -34.87
CA LYS A 345 -19.69 2.41 -34.58
C LYS A 345 -18.95 3.34 -33.63
N VAL A 346 -19.30 4.61 -33.63
CA VAL A 346 -18.90 5.57 -32.60
C VAL A 346 -19.80 5.39 -31.40
N VAL A 347 -19.18 5.18 -30.25
CA VAL A 347 -19.83 4.95 -28.94
C VAL A 347 -19.36 6.01 -27.95
N VAL A 348 -20.29 6.66 -27.27
CA VAL A 348 -20.03 7.67 -26.24
C VAL A 348 -20.16 7.03 -24.86
N ILE A 349 -19.23 7.38 -23.95
CA ILE A 349 -19.29 6.96 -22.56
C ILE A 349 -20.07 8.00 -21.76
N VAL A 350 -21.20 7.61 -21.18
CA VAL A 350 -22.12 8.49 -20.42
C VAL A 350 -22.09 8.26 -18.92
N ARG A 351 -21.55 7.12 -18.48
CA ARG A 351 -21.37 6.79 -17.06
C ARG A 351 -19.90 6.53 -16.73
N ALA A 352 -19.56 6.63 -15.46
CA ALA A 352 -18.20 6.33 -15.01
C ALA A 352 -17.84 4.87 -15.31
N LEU A 353 -16.68 4.64 -15.93
CA LEU A 353 -16.16 3.32 -16.27
C LEU A 353 -14.76 3.13 -15.69
N TYR A 354 -14.36 1.86 -15.52
CA TYR A 354 -12.98 1.52 -15.19
C TYR A 354 -12.00 2.19 -16.17
N GLY A 355 -10.94 2.79 -15.63
CA GLY A 355 -9.89 3.43 -16.40
C GLY A 355 -10.09 4.94 -16.66
N LEU A 356 -11.28 5.51 -16.54
CA LEU A 356 -11.46 6.97 -16.55
C LEU A 356 -10.90 7.57 -15.25
N LYS A 357 -10.23 8.70 -15.36
CA LYS A 357 -9.54 9.34 -14.22
C LYS A 357 -10.46 9.73 -13.07
N SER A 358 -11.67 10.13 -13.38
CA SER A 358 -12.65 10.64 -12.40
C SER A 358 -13.62 9.57 -11.87
N SER A 359 -13.61 8.35 -12.40
CA SER A 359 -14.64 7.34 -12.07
C SER A 359 -14.74 7.03 -10.59
N GLY A 360 -13.59 6.82 -9.91
CA GLY A 360 -13.56 6.58 -8.46
C GLY A 360 -14.15 7.75 -7.67
N ALA A 361 -13.71 8.98 -7.97
CA ALA A 361 -14.19 10.18 -7.31
C ALA A 361 -15.68 10.44 -7.55
N ARG A 362 -16.19 10.17 -8.75
CA ARG A 362 -17.60 10.33 -9.11
C ARG A 362 -18.49 9.34 -8.37
N PHE A 363 -18.11 8.07 -8.34
CA PHE A 363 -18.85 7.06 -7.58
C PHE A 363 -18.83 7.36 -6.08
N ARG A 364 -17.66 7.72 -5.54
CA ARG A 364 -17.51 8.09 -4.14
C ARG A 364 -18.43 9.25 -3.75
N GLU A 365 -18.52 10.31 -4.59
CA GLU A 365 -19.43 11.44 -4.30
C GLU A 365 -20.90 11.02 -4.38
N HIS A 366 -21.27 10.15 -5.34
CA HIS A 366 -22.61 9.62 -5.44
C HIS A 366 -23.00 8.79 -4.20
N LEU A 367 -22.10 7.91 -3.74
CA LEU A 367 -22.29 7.14 -2.51
C LEU A 367 -22.34 8.05 -1.29
N ALA A 368 -21.46 9.04 -1.20
CA ALA A 368 -21.45 10.02 -0.13
C ALA A 368 -22.79 10.78 -0.01
N GLN A 369 -23.41 11.14 -1.13
CA GLN A 369 -24.74 11.78 -1.11
C GLN A 369 -25.80 10.83 -0.56
N THR A 370 -25.82 9.57 -1.01
CA THR A 370 -26.74 8.54 -0.48
C THR A 370 -26.60 8.35 1.03
N LEU A 371 -25.37 8.40 1.55
CA LEU A 371 -25.11 8.27 2.99
C LEU A 371 -25.55 9.53 3.76
N ARG A 372 -25.35 10.74 3.20
CA ARG A 372 -25.87 11.99 3.79
C ARG A 372 -27.40 11.96 3.87
N ASP A 373 -28.07 11.47 2.82
CA ASP A 373 -29.53 11.32 2.81
C ASP A 373 -30.04 10.33 3.86
N ALA A 374 -29.21 9.35 4.25
CA ALA A 374 -29.45 8.47 5.38
C ALA A 374 -29.09 9.07 6.75
N GLY A 375 -28.65 10.34 6.80
CA GLY A 375 -28.30 11.07 8.03
C GLY A 375 -26.86 10.82 8.53
N PHE A 376 -25.99 10.22 7.72
CA PHE A 376 -24.59 10.04 8.07
C PHE A 376 -23.75 11.28 7.72
N VAL A 377 -22.71 11.50 8.49
CA VAL A 377 -21.68 12.52 8.24
C VAL A 377 -20.32 11.83 8.12
N GLY A 378 -19.48 12.30 7.20
CA GLY A 378 -18.13 11.75 7.03
C GLY A 378 -17.22 12.12 8.19
N CYS A 379 -16.42 11.16 8.64
CA CYS A 379 -15.38 11.39 9.64
C CYS A 379 -14.23 12.21 9.03
N LYS A 380 -13.75 13.24 9.74
CA LYS A 380 -12.65 14.08 9.24
C LYS A 380 -11.28 13.38 9.25
N ALA A 381 -11.09 12.41 10.15
CA ALA A 381 -9.85 11.67 10.25
C ALA A 381 -9.74 10.58 9.18
N ASP A 382 -10.88 10.06 8.71
CA ASP A 382 -10.93 9.05 7.63
C ASP A 382 -12.21 9.29 6.82
N PRO A 383 -12.12 9.90 5.64
CA PRO A 383 -13.28 10.31 4.86
C PRO A 383 -14.20 9.18 4.38
N ASP A 384 -13.76 7.93 4.46
CA ASP A 384 -14.52 6.73 4.09
C ASP A 384 -15.12 6.01 5.30
N VAL A 385 -14.98 6.61 6.49
CA VAL A 385 -15.74 6.31 7.70
C VAL A 385 -16.90 7.30 7.81
N TRP A 386 -18.12 6.80 7.84
CA TRP A 386 -19.33 7.57 7.99
C TRP A 386 -19.98 7.26 9.33
N MET A 387 -20.51 8.26 10.01
CA MET A 387 -21.03 8.14 11.35
C MET A 387 -22.38 8.84 11.53
N ARG A 388 -23.28 8.25 12.33
CA ARG A 388 -24.60 8.79 12.65
C ARG A 388 -24.89 8.61 14.13
N LYS A 389 -25.48 9.64 14.76
CA LYS A 389 -25.91 9.58 16.16
C LYS A 389 -27.05 8.60 16.35
N ALA A 390 -26.95 7.72 17.36
CA ALA A 390 -27.98 6.77 17.72
C ALA A 390 -28.20 6.72 19.23
N VAL A 391 -29.36 6.20 19.64
CA VAL A 391 -29.74 6.02 21.04
C VAL A 391 -30.42 4.65 21.17
N LYS A 392 -29.92 3.82 22.07
CA LYS A 392 -30.51 2.52 22.40
C LYS A 392 -31.81 2.67 23.18
N SER A 393 -32.56 1.60 23.29
CA SER A 393 -33.81 1.53 24.08
C SER A 393 -33.60 1.85 25.57
N ASP A 394 -32.40 1.58 26.10
CA ASP A 394 -32.01 1.92 27.49
C ASP A 394 -31.54 3.36 27.65
N GLY A 395 -31.59 4.20 26.60
CA GLY A 395 -31.12 5.57 26.59
C GLY A 395 -29.63 5.77 26.34
N THR A 396 -28.86 4.70 26.17
CA THR A 396 -27.42 4.78 25.87
C THR A 396 -27.20 5.45 24.52
N LYS A 397 -26.46 6.56 24.51
CA LYS A 397 -26.08 7.30 23.30
C LYS A 397 -24.80 6.74 22.73
N PHE A 398 -24.73 6.53 21.41
CA PHE A 398 -23.52 6.07 20.71
C PHE A 398 -23.54 6.52 19.25
N TYR A 399 -22.54 6.11 18.46
CA TYR A 399 -22.54 6.30 17.01
C TYR A 399 -22.68 4.98 16.28
N GLU A 400 -23.50 4.97 15.24
CA GLU A 400 -23.50 3.96 14.19
C GLU A 400 -22.46 4.34 13.14
N TYR A 401 -21.83 3.35 12.51
CA TYR A 401 -20.79 3.60 11.53
C TYR A 401 -21.01 2.81 10.24
N VAL A 402 -20.62 3.45 9.13
CA VAL A 402 -20.48 2.79 7.81
C VAL A 402 -19.03 2.95 7.37
N LEU A 403 -18.42 1.87 6.92
CA LEU A 403 -17.13 1.92 6.21
C LEU A 403 -17.38 1.63 4.73
N CYS A 404 -16.72 2.39 3.88
CA CYS A 404 -16.78 2.24 2.43
C CYS A 404 -15.39 1.91 1.87
N TYR A 405 -15.31 0.81 1.12
CA TYR A 405 -14.14 0.47 0.33
C TYR A 405 -14.57 0.27 -1.11
N VAL A 406 -14.69 1.37 -1.86
CA VAL A 406 -15.26 1.43 -3.19
C VAL A 406 -16.69 0.88 -3.20
N ASP A 407 -16.88 -0.37 -3.65
CA ASP A 407 -18.15 -1.10 -3.78
C ASP A 407 -18.51 -1.92 -2.53
N ASP A 408 -17.54 -2.23 -1.68
CA ASP A 408 -17.75 -2.94 -0.42
C ASP A 408 -18.14 -1.98 0.70
N CYS A 409 -19.34 -2.11 1.23
CA CYS A 409 -19.83 -1.36 2.38
C CYS A 409 -20.11 -2.29 3.56
N ILE A 410 -19.71 -1.83 4.75
CA ILE A 410 -20.02 -2.52 6.01
C ILE A 410 -20.62 -1.53 7.00
N PHE A 411 -21.72 -1.90 7.60
CA PHE A 411 -22.48 -1.10 8.55
C PHE A 411 -22.54 -1.78 9.92
N GLN A 412 -22.41 -0.98 10.97
CA GLN A 412 -22.74 -1.38 12.34
C GLN A 412 -23.74 -0.40 12.98
N GLY A 413 -24.77 -0.93 13.63
CA GLY A 413 -25.77 -0.11 14.28
C GLY A 413 -26.98 -0.90 14.80
N LEU A 414 -28.07 -0.17 15.09
CA LEU A 414 -29.31 -0.75 15.65
C LEU A 414 -30.18 -1.42 14.58
N ASP A 415 -30.21 -0.86 13.37
CA ASP A 415 -31.03 -1.35 12.27
C ASP A 415 -30.22 -1.56 10.99
N PRO A 416 -29.39 -2.59 10.92
CA PRO A 416 -28.62 -2.87 9.71
C PRO A 416 -29.48 -3.18 8.49
N LYS A 417 -30.64 -3.83 8.67
CA LYS A 417 -31.55 -4.17 7.57
C LYS A 417 -32.16 -2.93 6.95
N GLY A 418 -32.67 -2.00 7.76
CA GLY A 418 -33.20 -0.73 7.29
C GLY A 418 -32.18 0.11 6.54
N PHE A 419 -30.90 0.06 6.99
CA PHE A 419 -29.80 0.69 6.23
C PHE A 419 -29.58 0.03 4.86
N MET A 420 -29.57 -1.31 4.78
CA MET A 420 -29.43 -2.01 3.51
C MET A 420 -30.61 -1.72 2.56
N ASP A 421 -31.82 -1.60 3.09
CA ASP A 421 -33.01 -1.23 2.31
C ASP A 421 -32.92 0.22 1.81
N HIS A 422 -32.27 1.12 2.56
CA HIS A 422 -31.98 2.48 2.09
C HIS A 422 -31.01 2.44 0.89
N LEU A 423 -29.92 1.66 0.97
CA LEU A 423 -28.99 1.51 -0.15
C LEU A 423 -29.65 0.92 -1.40
N ARG A 424 -30.57 -0.03 -1.26
CA ARG A 424 -31.32 -0.65 -2.37
C ARG A 424 -32.18 0.34 -3.17
N ARG A 425 -32.49 1.50 -2.62
CA ARG A 425 -33.23 2.54 -3.36
C ARG A 425 -32.37 3.18 -4.46
N SER A 426 -31.05 3.21 -4.27
CA SER A 426 -30.10 3.84 -5.19
C SER A 426 -29.22 2.84 -5.92
N TYR A 427 -29.04 1.63 -5.38
CA TYR A 427 -28.08 0.64 -5.88
C TYR A 427 -28.68 -0.76 -5.96
N THR A 428 -28.20 -1.53 -6.93
CA THR A 428 -28.39 -2.99 -6.93
C THR A 428 -27.30 -3.59 -6.04
N LEU A 429 -27.70 -4.22 -4.94
CA LEU A 429 -26.78 -5.00 -4.10
C LEU A 429 -26.63 -6.39 -4.68
N LYS A 430 -25.42 -6.90 -4.75
CA LYS A 430 -25.10 -8.21 -5.28
C LYS A 430 -25.85 -9.30 -4.50
N GLU A 431 -26.44 -10.26 -5.20
CA GLU A 431 -27.19 -11.33 -4.59
C GLU A 431 -26.33 -12.11 -3.58
N GLY A 432 -26.88 -12.36 -2.39
CA GLY A 432 -26.18 -13.06 -1.29
C GLY A 432 -25.08 -12.26 -0.60
N SER A 433 -24.80 -10.98 -0.99
CA SER A 433 -23.79 -10.17 -0.34
C SER A 433 -24.25 -9.52 0.96
N VAL A 434 -25.58 -9.31 1.12
CA VAL A 434 -26.15 -8.71 2.33
C VAL A 434 -26.23 -9.78 3.43
N LYS A 435 -25.20 -9.83 4.24
CA LYS A 435 -25.07 -10.79 5.35
C LYS A 435 -24.09 -10.27 6.42
N GLU A 436 -24.07 -10.97 7.55
CA GLU A 436 -22.97 -10.77 8.51
C GLU A 436 -21.63 -11.06 7.80
N PRO A 437 -20.61 -10.20 7.98
CA PRO A 437 -19.36 -10.35 7.24
C PRO A 437 -18.62 -11.63 7.64
N GLU A 438 -18.34 -12.48 6.68
CA GLU A 438 -17.44 -13.63 6.82
C GLU A 438 -16.04 -13.29 6.30
N GLN A 439 -15.97 -12.36 5.35
CA GLN A 439 -14.73 -11.79 4.82
C GLN A 439 -14.90 -10.29 4.59
N TYR A 440 -13.86 -9.52 4.84
CA TYR A 440 -13.78 -8.11 4.50
C TYR A 440 -12.33 -7.73 4.18
N LEU A 441 -12.11 -7.13 3.02
CA LEU A 441 -10.78 -6.74 2.52
C LEU A 441 -9.75 -7.89 2.59
N GLY A 442 -10.16 -9.11 2.25
CA GLY A 442 -9.30 -10.29 2.23
C GLY A 442 -9.01 -10.93 3.59
N ALA A 443 -9.56 -10.37 4.68
CA ALA A 443 -9.51 -10.98 6.00
C ALA A 443 -10.75 -11.83 6.26
N ASP A 444 -10.56 -12.96 6.91
CA ASP A 444 -11.66 -13.75 7.47
C ASP A 444 -12.16 -13.03 8.72
N ILE A 445 -13.48 -12.80 8.80
CA ILE A 445 -14.14 -12.14 9.93
C ILE A 445 -15.05 -13.14 10.61
N ARG A 446 -15.03 -13.16 11.92
CA ARG A 446 -15.93 -14.02 12.71
C ARG A 446 -16.25 -13.42 14.07
N ARG A 447 -17.39 -13.82 14.63
CA ARG A 447 -17.68 -13.56 16.04
C ARG A 447 -16.79 -14.45 16.91
N TYR A 448 -16.43 -13.92 18.06
CA TYR A 448 -15.62 -14.61 19.05
C TYR A 448 -16.22 -14.41 20.44
N GLU A 449 -16.45 -15.50 21.16
CA GLU A 449 -16.92 -15.44 22.53
C GLU A 449 -15.71 -15.42 23.48
N LEU A 450 -15.60 -14.34 24.26
CA LEU A 450 -14.56 -14.20 25.25
C LEU A 450 -14.80 -15.15 26.44
N ARG A 451 -13.77 -15.42 27.22
CA ARG A 451 -13.90 -16.23 28.44
C ARG A 451 -14.86 -15.62 29.49
N THR A 452 -15.11 -14.32 29.39
CA THR A 452 -16.09 -13.59 30.19
C THR A 452 -17.54 -13.79 29.73
N GLY A 453 -17.77 -14.45 28.60
CA GLY A 453 -19.07 -14.58 27.93
C GLY A 453 -19.44 -13.40 27.04
N GLU A 454 -18.63 -12.34 27.02
CA GLU A 454 -18.85 -11.19 26.13
C GLU A 454 -18.51 -11.56 24.67
N GLN A 455 -19.28 -10.96 23.76
CA GLN A 455 -19.07 -11.15 22.32
C GLN A 455 -18.05 -10.14 21.78
N ALA A 456 -17.10 -10.62 21.02
CA ALA A 456 -16.10 -9.82 20.31
C ALA A 456 -16.11 -10.20 18.82
N TRP A 457 -15.37 -9.44 18.03
CA TRP A 457 -15.07 -9.78 16.65
C TRP A 457 -13.60 -10.23 16.55
N ALA A 458 -13.35 -11.13 15.64
CA ALA A 458 -11.99 -11.59 15.34
C ALA A 458 -11.71 -11.46 13.84
N LEU A 459 -10.48 -11.06 13.55
CA LEU A 459 -9.94 -10.94 12.20
C LEU A 459 -8.80 -11.96 12.06
N SER A 460 -8.79 -12.71 10.95
CA SER A 460 -7.81 -13.73 10.67
C SER A 460 -7.41 -13.73 9.19
N SER A 461 -6.20 -14.16 8.91
CA SER A 461 -5.69 -14.39 7.55
C SER A 461 -5.67 -15.87 7.15
N ASP A 462 -6.36 -16.74 7.88
CA ASP A 462 -6.20 -18.19 7.76
C ASP A 462 -6.46 -18.70 6.34
N THR A 463 -7.54 -18.26 5.70
CA THR A 463 -7.89 -18.65 4.32
C THR A 463 -6.84 -18.16 3.34
N TYR A 464 -6.39 -16.91 3.47
CA TYR A 464 -5.35 -16.32 2.63
C TYR A 464 -4.01 -17.06 2.78
N VAL A 465 -3.57 -17.30 4.00
CA VAL A 465 -2.33 -18.02 4.31
C VAL A 465 -2.35 -19.45 3.75
N LYS A 466 -3.45 -20.18 3.90
CA LYS A 466 -3.59 -21.53 3.34
C LYS A 466 -3.45 -21.57 1.83
N ARG A 467 -4.06 -20.62 1.12
CA ARG A 467 -3.93 -20.48 -0.35
C ARG A 467 -2.49 -20.17 -0.75
N ALA A 468 -1.86 -19.23 -0.06
CA ALA A 468 -0.46 -18.85 -0.32
C ALA A 468 0.50 -20.03 -0.12
N ILE A 469 0.31 -20.81 0.93
CA ILE A 469 1.10 -22.02 1.20
C ILE A 469 0.91 -23.05 0.08
N ALA A 470 -0.32 -23.32 -0.34
CA ALA A 470 -0.61 -24.28 -1.41
C ALA A 470 0.08 -23.88 -2.74
N GLU A 471 0.13 -22.58 -3.04
CA GLU A 471 0.82 -22.08 -4.23
C GLU A 471 2.34 -22.27 -4.14
N VAL A 472 2.94 -21.95 -2.99
CA VAL A 472 4.38 -22.19 -2.74
C VAL A 472 4.72 -23.69 -2.80
N GLU A 473 3.90 -24.55 -2.23
CA GLU A 473 4.12 -26.00 -2.30
C GLU A 473 4.04 -26.55 -3.72
N ARG A 474 3.13 -26.02 -4.54
CA ARG A 474 3.03 -26.38 -5.96
C ARG A 474 4.30 -25.99 -6.75
N GLU A 475 4.80 -24.76 -6.54
CA GLU A 475 6.04 -24.31 -7.19
C GLU A 475 7.26 -25.11 -6.72
N LEU A 476 7.35 -25.42 -5.42
CA LEU A 476 8.42 -26.27 -4.90
C LEU A 476 8.37 -27.70 -5.45
N ALA A 477 7.16 -28.27 -5.59
CA ALA A 477 6.98 -29.62 -6.15
C ALA A 477 7.46 -29.71 -7.60
N LEU A 478 7.28 -28.67 -8.42
CA LEU A 478 7.83 -28.60 -9.78
C LEU A 478 9.36 -28.66 -9.80
N ALA A 479 10.00 -28.19 -8.73
CA ALA A 479 11.45 -28.26 -8.53
C ALA A 479 11.90 -29.51 -7.73
N GLY A 480 11.00 -30.44 -7.42
CA GLY A 480 11.29 -31.62 -6.61
C GLY A 480 11.61 -31.31 -5.14
N LYS A 481 11.19 -30.14 -4.64
CA LYS A 481 11.43 -29.64 -3.28
C LYS A 481 10.16 -29.65 -2.44
N LEU A 482 10.31 -29.66 -1.13
CA LEU A 482 9.20 -29.57 -0.16
C LEU A 482 9.52 -28.53 0.91
N LEU A 483 8.47 -27.97 1.50
CA LEU A 483 8.60 -27.12 2.69
C LEU A 483 9.16 -27.92 3.89
N LYS A 484 10.03 -27.30 4.68
CA LYS A 484 10.62 -27.91 5.90
C LYS A 484 9.53 -28.25 6.91
N LYS A 485 9.55 -29.46 7.46
CA LYS A 485 8.55 -29.92 8.46
C LYS A 485 8.85 -29.41 9.88
N LYS A 486 10.14 -29.24 10.23
CA LYS A 486 10.56 -28.85 11.59
C LYS A 486 11.00 -27.38 11.58
N VAL A 487 10.09 -26.49 11.90
CA VAL A 487 10.33 -25.05 12.07
C VAL A 487 9.74 -24.57 13.39
N SER A 488 10.41 -23.66 14.07
CA SER A 488 9.97 -23.10 15.37
C SER A 488 9.91 -21.56 15.37
N SER A 489 10.49 -20.94 14.36
CA SER A 489 10.56 -19.49 14.17
C SER A 489 10.45 -19.14 12.68
N PRO A 490 10.04 -17.92 12.31
CA PRO A 490 9.89 -17.51 10.91
C PRO A 490 11.21 -17.45 10.13
N LEU A 491 12.34 -17.19 10.79
CA LEU A 491 13.67 -17.31 10.21
C LEU A 491 14.45 -18.43 10.90
N ALA A 492 15.41 -19.00 10.18
CA ALA A 492 16.35 -19.97 10.75
C ALA A 492 17.19 -19.31 11.86
N ALA A 493 17.44 -20.07 12.92
CA ALA A 493 18.21 -19.57 14.06
C ALA A 493 19.59 -19.06 13.62
N GLY A 494 19.92 -17.83 14.03
CA GLY A 494 21.22 -17.20 13.73
C GLY A 494 21.36 -16.67 12.31
N TYR A 495 20.38 -16.85 11.42
CA TYR A 495 20.44 -16.28 10.08
C TYR A 495 20.38 -14.75 10.11
N ARG A 496 21.23 -14.13 9.32
CA ARG A 496 21.35 -12.67 9.19
C ARG A 496 21.29 -12.30 7.71
N PRO A 497 20.16 -11.79 7.22
CA PRO A 497 19.99 -11.47 5.80
C PRO A 497 21.05 -10.52 5.25
N GLU A 498 21.49 -9.56 6.06
CA GLU A 498 22.50 -8.56 5.68
C GLU A 498 23.90 -9.16 5.45
N LEU A 499 24.16 -10.37 5.95
CA LEU A 499 25.42 -11.09 5.81
C LEU A 499 25.35 -12.26 4.80
N ASP A 500 24.22 -12.40 4.08
CA ASP A 500 24.07 -13.47 3.11
C ASP A 500 25.02 -13.30 1.94
N GLY A 501 25.91 -14.27 1.73
CA GLY A 501 26.91 -14.31 0.66
C GLY A 501 26.60 -15.30 -0.45
N THR A 502 25.39 -15.88 -0.49
CA THR A 502 24.98 -16.81 -1.54
C THR A 502 24.85 -16.12 -2.90
N PRO A 503 24.82 -16.85 -4.02
CA PRO A 503 24.64 -16.28 -5.33
C PRO A 503 23.37 -15.42 -5.43
N GLU A 504 23.43 -14.39 -6.27
CA GLU A 504 22.26 -13.58 -6.60
C GLU A 504 21.25 -14.42 -7.39
N LEU A 505 19.97 -14.21 -7.12
CA LEU A 505 18.91 -14.90 -7.82
C LEU A 505 18.88 -14.51 -9.30
N ASP A 506 18.54 -15.47 -10.14
CA ASP A 506 18.17 -15.17 -11.51
C ASP A 506 16.86 -14.36 -11.53
N GLU A 507 16.49 -13.91 -12.69
CA GLU A 507 15.36 -13.05 -12.95
C GLU A 507 14.01 -13.61 -12.53
N ARG A 508 13.75 -14.85 -12.89
CA ARG A 508 12.51 -15.54 -12.57
C ARG A 508 12.38 -15.67 -11.05
N GLN A 509 13.47 -16.09 -10.42
CA GLN A 509 13.53 -16.28 -8.98
C GLN A 509 13.42 -14.95 -8.22
N ALA A 510 14.05 -13.85 -8.71
CA ALA A 510 13.94 -12.52 -8.12
C ALA A 510 12.50 -11.96 -8.22
N SER A 511 11.84 -12.16 -9.37
CA SER A 511 10.42 -11.80 -9.53
C SER A 511 9.53 -12.62 -8.59
N TYR A 512 9.81 -13.92 -8.48
CA TYR A 512 9.09 -14.79 -7.55
C TYR A 512 9.32 -14.38 -6.10
N TYR A 513 10.55 -14.05 -5.70
CA TYR A 513 10.87 -13.50 -4.38
C TYR A 513 10.03 -12.26 -4.07
N ALA A 514 9.97 -11.29 -5.00
CA ALA A 514 9.17 -10.07 -4.83
C ALA A 514 7.67 -10.38 -4.68
N SER A 515 7.16 -11.36 -5.43
CA SER A 515 5.77 -11.84 -5.31
C SER A 515 5.48 -12.41 -3.93
N LEU A 516 6.36 -13.29 -3.42
CA LEU A 516 6.23 -13.88 -2.09
C LEU A 516 6.30 -12.82 -0.98
N MET A 517 7.17 -11.81 -1.14
CA MET A 517 7.25 -10.68 -0.21
C MET A 517 5.93 -9.89 -0.15
N GLY A 518 5.28 -9.68 -1.30
CA GLY A 518 3.96 -9.06 -1.36
C GLY A 518 2.93 -9.85 -0.55
N VAL A 519 2.85 -11.15 -0.79
CA VAL A 519 1.96 -12.07 -0.04
C VAL A 519 2.18 -11.97 1.47
N LEU A 520 3.44 -11.99 1.92
CA LEU A 520 3.75 -11.94 3.36
C LEU A 520 3.42 -10.59 4.00
N ARG A 521 3.65 -9.49 3.29
CA ARG A 521 3.23 -8.15 3.76
C ARG A 521 1.72 -8.07 3.92
N TRP A 522 0.96 -8.63 2.97
CA TRP A 522 -0.48 -8.70 3.10
C TRP A 522 -0.91 -9.53 4.31
N CYS A 523 -0.27 -10.67 4.58
CA CYS A 523 -0.51 -11.44 5.80
C CYS A 523 -0.35 -10.59 7.07
N ILE A 524 0.67 -9.73 7.14
CA ILE A 524 0.90 -8.82 8.27
C ILE A 524 -0.28 -7.84 8.43
N GLU A 525 -0.73 -7.25 7.32
CA GLU A 525 -1.89 -6.34 7.33
C GLU A 525 -3.17 -7.05 7.79
N LEU A 526 -3.31 -8.34 7.48
CA LEU A 526 -4.40 -9.19 7.93
C LEU A 526 -4.17 -9.80 9.34
N GLY A 527 -3.21 -9.28 10.10
CA GLY A 527 -3.03 -9.62 11.52
C GLY A 527 -1.89 -10.57 11.86
N ARG A 528 -1.08 -11.04 10.88
CA ARG A 528 0.11 -11.86 11.17
C ARG A 528 1.26 -11.00 11.67
N ILE A 529 1.06 -10.35 12.82
CA ILE A 529 2.06 -9.51 13.50
C ILE A 529 3.31 -10.33 13.82
N ASP A 530 3.14 -11.61 14.04
CA ASP A 530 4.17 -12.57 14.43
C ASP A 530 5.31 -12.75 13.40
N ILE A 531 5.11 -12.32 12.15
CA ILE A 531 6.14 -12.43 11.11
C ILE A 531 6.70 -11.07 10.67
N MET A 532 6.29 -9.99 11.32
CA MET A 532 6.53 -8.63 10.82
C MET A 532 8.02 -8.28 10.77
N VAL A 533 8.78 -8.61 11.79
CA VAL A 533 10.24 -8.33 11.84
C VAL A 533 10.95 -9.06 10.71
N GLU A 534 10.68 -10.36 10.60
CA GLU A 534 11.39 -11.23 9.67
C GLU A 534 11.09 -10.85 8.21
N VAL A 535 9.83 -10.53 7.92
CA VAL A 535 9.42 -10.00 6.61
C VAL A 535 10.09 -8.65 6.35
N GLY A 536 10.13 -7.75 7.34
CA GLY A 536 10.82 -6.46 7.23
C GLY A 536 12.32 -6.60 6.95
N LEU A 537 12.98 -7.58 7.60
CA LEU A 537 14.40 -7.87 7.37
C LEU A 537 14.66 -8.38 5.94
N LEU A 538 13.84 -9.29 5.43
CA LEU A 538 13.98 -9.84 4.08
C LEU A 538 13.55 -8.84 2.99
N ALA A 539 12.57 -7.98 3.28
CA ALA A 539 12.08 -6.98 2.34
C ALA A 539 13.17 -6.02 1.84
N ARG A 540 14.20 -5.78 2.64
CA ARG A 540 15.35 -4.91 2.31
C ARG A 540 16.12 -5.38 1.08
N PHE A 541 16.00 -6.67 0.74
CA PHE A 541 16.76 -7.30 -0.35
C PHE A 541 15.93 -7.53 -1.62
N GLN A 542 14.70 -7.01 -1.71
CA GLN A 542 13.86 -7.16 -2.90
C GLN A 542 14.53 -6.64 -4.19
N ALA A 543 15.39 -5.66 -4.05
CA ALA A 543 16.10 -5.08 -5.19
C ALA A 543 17.18 -6.00 -5.75
N ASN A 544 17.83 -6.78 -4.91
CA ASN A 544 18.87 -7.74 -5.32
C ASN A 544 18.87 -8.95 -4.36
N PRO A 545 17.85 -9.81 -4.44
CA PRO A 545 17.72 -10.96 -3.55
C PRO A 545 18.73 -12.06 -3.94
N ARG A 546 19.10 -12.87 -2.94
CA ARG A 546 20.03 -13.99 -3.06
C ARG A 546 19.33 -15.32 -2.81
N GLU A 547 19.98 -16.42 -3.16
CA GLU A 547 19.43 -17.78 -2.95
C GLU A 547 19.10 -18.04 -1.48
N GLY A 548 19.97 -17.62 -0.56
CA GLY A 548 19.70 -17.74 0.87
C GLY A 548 18.48 -16.93 1.34
N HIS A 549 18.25 -15.74 0.77
CA HIS A 549 17.04 -14.96 1.07
C HIS A 549 15.77 -15.70 0.63
N LEU A 550 15.77 -16.31 -0.56
CA LEU A 550 14.63 -17.10 -1.04
C LEU A 550 14.39 -18.35 -0.20
N GLU A 551 15.46 -19.03 0.23
CA GLU A 551 15.34 -20.17 1.16
C GLU A 551 14.73 -19.77 2.50
N GLN A 552 15.02 -18.55 2.99
CA GLN A 552 14.39 -18.06 4.21
C GLN A 552 12.91 -17.70 4.00
N LEU A 553 12.49 -17.25 2.82
CA LEU A 553 11.07 -17.14 2.52
C LEU A 553 10.37 -18.50 2.58
N PHE A 554 10.96 -19.53 2.01
CA PHE A 554 10.40 -20.89 2.12
C PHE A 554 10.35 -21.39 3.55
N HIS A 555 11.36 -21.05 4.37
CA HIS A 555 11.35 -21.34 5.81
C HIS A 555 10.19 -20.62 6.52
N LEU A 556 9.94 -19.36 6.17
CA LEU A 556 8.84 -18.57 6.69
C LEU A 556 7.47 -19.14 6.28
N PHE A 557 7.31 -19.59 5.03
CA PHE A 557 6.10 -20.29 4.60
C PHE A 557 5.92 -21.64 5.33
N ALA A 558 7.01 -22.33 5.63
CA ALA A 558 6.96 -23.54 6.48
C ALA A 558 6.49 -23.23 7.91
N TYR A 559 6.93 -22.08 8.47
CA TYR A 559 6.43 -21.58 9.76
C TYR A 559 4.93 -21.26 9.68
N LEU A 560 4.49 -20.53 8.66
CA LEU A 560 3.08 -20.22 8.43
C LEU A 560 2.23 -21.50 8.27
N LYS A 561 2.76 -22.54 7.61
CA LYS A 561 2.08 -23.83 7.47
C LYS A 561 1.85 -24.50 8.81
N LYS A 562 2.86 -24.46 9.67
CA LYS A 562 2.78 -25.04 11.02
C LYS A 562 1.87 -24.27 11.96
N TYR A 563 1.90 -22.94 11.85
CA TYR A 563 1.13 -22.01 12.69
C TYR A 563 0.12 -21.25 11.82
N ASN A 564 -0.72 -21.99 11.09
CA ASN A 564 -1.65 -21.45 10.11
C ASN A 564 -2.97 -20.90 10.69
N ARG A 565 -3.15 -21.02 11.99
CA ARG A 565 -4.31 -20.47 12.72
C ARG A 565 -3.81 -19.35 13.63
N SER A 566 -4.32 -18.15 13.39
CA SER A 566 -3.98 -16.99 14.19
C SER A 566 -5.06 -15.93 13.98
N ALA A 567 -5.55 -15.37 15.05
CA ALA A 567 -6.57 -14.33 15.00
C ALA A 567 -6.21 -13.14 15.87
N LEU A 568 -6.54 -11.95 15.40
CA LEU A 568 -6.64 -10.74 16.20
C LEU A 568 -8.06 -10.67 16.75
N VAL A 569 -8.21 -10.68 18.06
CA VAL A 569 -9.50 -10.51 18.72
C VAL A 569 -9.65 -9.05 19.16
N PHE A 570 -10.72 -8.41 18.74
CA PHE A 570 -11.07 -7.05 19.14
C PHE A 570 -11.84 -7.10 20.45
N ASP A 571 -11.10 -7.42 21.51
CA ASP A 571 -11.62 -7.55 22.88
C ASP A 571 -12.02 -6.16 23.43
N PRO A 572 -13.31 -5.91 23.67
CA PRO A 572 -13.78 -4.58 24.14
C PRO A 572 -13.58 -4.37 25.63
N THR A 573 -13.09 -5.37 26.38
CA THR A 573 -12.91 -5.26 27.84
C THR A 573 -11.73 -4.36 28.19
N GLU A 574 -11.84 -3.67 29.31
CA GLU A 574 -10.75 -2.81 29.79
C GLU A 574 -9.55 -3.65 30.25
N PRO A 575 -8.31 -3.20 29.96
CA PRO A 575 -7.12 -3.84 30.48
C PRO A 575 -7.01 -3.59 32.01
N PHE A 576 -6.51 -4.57 32.72
CA PHE A 576 -6.04 -4.31 34.08
C PHE A 576 -4.75 -3.50 34.04
N LEU A 577 -4.79 -2.31 34.62
CA LEU A 577 -3.63 -1.40 34.70
C LEU A 577 -3.32 -1.10 36.17
N ASP A 578 -2.05 -1.23 36.52
CA ASP A 578 -1.56 -0.73 37.81
C ASP A 578 -1.23 0.76 37.65
N GLU A 579 -2.18 1.62 38.03
CA GLU A 579 -2.01 3.07 37.92
C GLU A 579 -0.85 3.60 38.80
N SER A 580 -0.44 2.88 39.82
CA SER A 580 0.62 3.31 40.74
C SER A 580 2.01 3.40 40.08
N VAL A 581 2.22 2.71 38.97
CA VAL A 581 3.50 2.76 38.22
C VAL A 581 3.63 3.97 37.30
N PHE A 582 2.52 4.70 37.05
CA PHE A 582 2.49 5.88 36.21
C PHE A 582 2.63 7.15 37.04
N ALA A 583 3.85 7.65 37.20
CA ALA A 583 4.14 8.81 38.00
C ALA A 583 3.43 10.08 37.46
N GLU A 584 2.76 10.82 38.36
CA GLU A 584 2.29 12.16 38.10
C GLU A 584 3.29 13.19 38.63
N CYS A 585 3.64 14.16 37.79
CA CYS A 585 4.54 15.25 38.13
C CYS A 585 4.02 16.58 37.63
N GLU A 586 4.38 17.67 38.33
CA GLU A 586 4.07 19.02 37.89
C GLU A 586 5.00 19.46 36.75
N TRP A 587 4.38 19.78 35.59
CA TRP A 587 5.09 20.14 34.37
C TRP A 587 5.03 21.63 34.02
N LYS A 588 4.18 22.41 34.69
CA LYS A 588 3.92 23.83 34.36
C LYS A 588 5.17 24.71 34.33
N GLU A 589 6.13 24.42 35.21
CA GLU A 589 7.39 25.17 35.28
C GLU A 589 8.29 24.92 34.04
N TYR A 590 8.26 23.69 33.50
CA TYR A 590 9.15 23.25 32.41
C TYR A 590 8.51 23.38 31.02
N TYR A 591 7.20 23.17 30.93
CA TYR A 591 6.41 23.24 29.71
C TYR A 591 5.11 24.02 29.97
N PRO A 592 5.21 25.35 30.14
CA PRO A 592 4.06 26.20 30.42
C PRO A 592 3.11 26.18 29.22
N GLY A 593 1.84 25.84 29.49
CA GLY A 593 0.80 25.78 28.46
C GLY A 593 0.72 24.48 27.68
N ALA A 594 1.55 23.47 28.00
CA ALA A 594 1.42 22.14 27.39
C ALA A 594 0.06 21.52 27.80
N ALA A 595 -0.78 21.27 26.80
CA ALA A 595 -2.07 20.62 26.96
C ALA A 595 -2.44 19.93 25.65
N GLU A 596 -3.19 18.84 25.74
CA GLU A 596 -3.69 18.17 24.54
C GLU A 596 -4.63 19.12 23.77
N ALA A 597 -4.27 19.41 22.51
CA ALA A 597 -5.10 20.24 21.67
C ALA A 597 -6.36 19.48 21.26
N ILE A 598 -7.51 19.90 21.77
CA ILE A 598 -8.79 19.35 21.35
C ILE A 598 -9.15 19.91 19.97
N PRO A 599 -9.37 19.07 18.96
CA PRO A 599 -9.66 19.53 17.62
C PRO A 599 -10.93 20.38 17.57
N PRO A 600 -10.93 21.53 16.88
CA PRO A 600 -12.15 22.31 16.68
C PRO A 600 -13.16 21.48 15.87
N ASN A 601 -14.44 21.61 16.22
CA ASN A 601 -15.54 20.85 15.60
C ASN A 601 -15.43 19.32 15.78
N MET A 602 -14.81 18.87 16.87
CA MET A 602 -14.84 17.47 17.28
C MET A 602 -16.30 17.03 17.49
N PRO A 603 -16.70 15.84 17.02
CA PRO A 603 -18.00 15.27 17.35
C PRO A 603 -18.18 15.14 18.88
N GLU A 604 -19.41 15.32 19.36
CA GLU A 604 -19.74 15.07 20.77
C GLU A 604 -19.37 13.62 21.13
N PRO A 605 -18.52 13.36 22.13
CA PRO A 605 -18.17 12.01 22.53
C PRO A 605 -19.40 11.22 22.99
N ARG A 606 -19.60 10.01 22.47
CA ARG A 606 -20.73 9.13 22.77
C ARG A 606 -20.30 7.68 22.86
N GLY A 607 -20.97 6.91 23.69
CA GLY A 607 -20.68 5.51 23.91
C GLY A 607 -19.81 5.28 25.15
N LYS A 608 -19.30 4.08 25.28
CA LYS A 608 -18.37 3.73 26.35
C LYS A 608 -16.99 4.34 26.07
N ALA A 609 -16.34 4.83 27.09
CA ALA A 609 -14.95 5.31 27.00
C ALA A 609 -14.01 4.15 26.72
N VAL A 610 -12.90 4.45 26.06
CA VAL A 610 -11.84 3.50 25.78
C VAL A 610 -10.53 3.89 26.44
N VAL A 611 -9.78 2.91 26.88
CA VAL A 611 -8.42 3.05 27.42
C VAL A 611 -7.43 2.73 26.31
N THR A 612 -6.37 3.51 26.20
CA THR A 612 -5.31 3.25 25.20
C THR A 612 -3.99 2.88 25.90
N THR A 613 -3.34 1.81 25.43
CA THR A 613 -2.04 1.36 25.92
C THR A 613 -1.07 1.17 24.77
N CYS A 614 0.22 1.40 25.02
CA CYS A 614 1.28 1.31 24.04
C CYS A 614 2.50 0.60 24.62
N PHE A 615 3.10 -0.30 23.87
CA PHE A 615 4.40 -0.89 24.13
C PHE A 615 5.40 -0.38 23.11
N VAL A 616 6.59 0.02 23.58
CA VAL A 616 7.66 0.56 22.73
C VAL A 616 8.98 -0.12 23.04
N ASP A 617 9.75 -0.44 21.99
CA ASP A 617 11.07 -1.04 22.08
C ASP A 617 11.96 -0.61 20.90
N ALA A 618 13.28 -0.67 21.10
CA ALA A 618 14.25 -0.52 20.03
C ALA A 618 15.38 -1.55 20.12
N ASP A 619 15.60 -2.28 19.05
CA ASP A 619 16.82 -3.09 18.88
C ASP A 619 18.01 -2.17 18.57
N HIS A 620 18.91 -1.98 19.57
CA HIS A 620 20.07 -1.10 19.41
C HIS A 620 21.12 -1.69 18.47
N ALA A 621 21.41 -0.98 17.36
CA ALA A 621 22.46 -1.31 16.39
C ALA A 621 22.38 -2.76 15.85
N GLY A 622 21.15 -3.30 15.72
CA GLY A 622 20.90 -4.70 15.36
C GLY A 622 21.34 -5.08 13.95
N CYS A 623 21.30 -4.15 13.00
CA CYS A 623 21.85 -4.37 11.67
C CYS A 623 23.40 -4.35 11.73
N ARG A 624 24.04 -5.49 11.49
CA ARG A 624 25.50 -5.61 11.58
C ARG A 624 26.26 -4.83 10.53
N LEU A 625 25.63 -4.58 9.37
CA LEU A 625 26.25 -3.87 8.28
C LEU A 625 26.14 -2.34 8.45
N THR A 626 24.94 -1.84 8.73
CA THR A 626 24.69 -0.39 8.80
C THR A 626 24.69 0.18 10.22
N ARG A 627 24.70 -0.69 11.24
CA ARG A 627 24.60 -0.36 12.68
C ARG A 627 23.36 0.45 13.03
N ARG A 628 22.34 0.45 12.18
CA ARG A 628 21.04 1.07 12.45
C ARG A 628 20.20 0.18 13.34
N SER A 629 19.45 0.81 14.21
CA SER A 629 18.52 0.18 15.15
C SER A 629 17.18 -0.10 14.47
N HIS A 630 16.33 -0.89 15.11
CA HIS A 630 14.98 -1.21 14.68
C HIS A 630 13.98 -0.75 15.74
N SER A 631 12.98 0.02 15.39
CA SER A 631 11.92 0.47 16.30
C SER A 631 10.69 -0.43 16.18
N GLY A 632 10.10 -0.76 17.32
CA GLY A 632 8.84 -1.49 17.43
C GLY A 632 7.85 -0.72 18.30
N VAL A 633 6.60 -0.61 17.84
CA VAL A 633 5.51 0.00 18.60
C VAL A 633 4.25 -0.86 18.42
N LEU A 634 3.57 -1.15 19.52
CA LEU A 634 2.31 -1.88 19.54
C LEU A 634 1.29 -1.11 20.38
N ILE A 635 0.17 -0.70 19.76
CA ILE A 635 -0.86 0.11 20.43
C ILE A 635 -2.17 -0.66 20.49
N PHE A 636 -2.75 -0.69 21.67
CA PHE A 636 -4.05 -1.27 21.95
C PHE A 636 -5.08 -0.19 22.26
N VAL A 637 -6.32 -0.45 21.87
CA VAL A 637 -7.51 0.24 22.38
C VAL A 637 -8.29 -0.80 23.19
N ASN A 638 -8.48 -0.55 24.45
CA ASN A 638 -8.86 -1.58 25.43
C ASN A 638 -7.88 -2.77 25.34
N ARG A 639 -8.36 -3.98 25.11
CA ARG A 639 -7.49 -5.16 24.93
C ARG A 639 -7.29 -5.56 23.46
N ALA A 640 -7.79 -4.74 22.53
CA ALA A 640 -7.67 -4.99 21.09
C ALA A 640 -6.38 -4.36 20.52
N PRO A 641 -5.51 -5.12 19.84
CA PRO A 641 -4.37 -4.55 19.13
C PRO A 641 -4.87 -3.84 17.87
N ILE A 642 -4.59 -2.53 17.77
CA ILE A 642 -5.07 -1.67 16.68
C ILE A 642 -3.94 -1.26 15.75
N ILE A 643 -2.80 -0.79 16.29
CA ILE A 643 -1.66 -0.32 15.51
C ILE A 643 -0.42 -1.11 15.90
N TRP A 644 0.33 -1.54 14.89
CA TRP A 644 1.65 -2.13 15.03
C TRP A 644 2.63 -1.52 14.03
N TYR A 645 3.84 -1.27 14.51
CA TYR A 645 4.90 -0.66 13.73
C TYR A 645 6.22 -1.39 13.98
N SER A 646 6.92 -1.73 12.92
CA SER A 646 8.23 -2.37 12.96
C SER A 646 9.06 -1.85 11.80
N LYS A 647 10.07 -1.01 12.08
CA LYS A 647 10.88 -0.39 11.02
C LYS A 647 12.29 -0.06 11.49
N ARG A 648 13.24 -0.19 10.57
CA ARG A 648 14.62 0.25 10.80
C ARG A 648 14.67 1.78 10.92
N GLN A 649 15.45 2.27 11.88
CA GLN A 649 15.67 3.71 12.08
C GLN A 649 16.51 4.30 10.93
N ALA A 650 16.21 5.54 10.57
CA ALA A 650 16.95 6.26 9.53
C ALA A 650 18.34 6.69 10.01
N THR A 651 18.53 6.88 11.31
CA THR A 651 19.78 7.32 11.94
C THR A 651 20.53 6.15 12.62
N VAL A 652 21.81 6.35 12.90
CA VAL A 652 22.61 5.47 13.73
C VAL A 652 22.79 6.14 15.10
N GLU A 653 22.25 5.49 16.12
CA GLU A 653 22.33 6.00 17.48
C GLU A 653 23.53 5.42 18.22
N SER A 654 24.20 6.27 19.00
CA SER A 654 25.42 5.91 19.74
C SER A 654 25.15 5.17 21.05
N SER A 655 23.89 4.98 21.44
CA SER A 655 23.49 4.32 22.68
C SER A 655 22.09 3.75 22.62
N THR A 656 21.79 2.80 23.50
CA THR A 656 20.44 2.26 23.70
C THR A 656 19.43 3.36 24.03
N PHE A 657 19.79 4.31 24.89
CA PHE A 657 18.96 5.49 25.18
C PHE A 657 18.55 6.24 23.91
N GLY A 658 19.51 6.45 22.97
CA GLY A 658 19.21 7.16 21.71
C GLY A 658 18.22 6.39 20.85
N SER A 659 18.46 5.09 20.63
CA SER A 659 17.57 4.25 19.80
C SER A 659 16.17 4.13 20.42
N GLU A 660 16.08 3.95 21.74
CA GLU A 660 14.78 3.92 22.44
C GLU A 660 14.06 5.26 22.40
N SER A 661 14.80 6.39 22.50
CA SER A 661 14.20 7.72 22.37
C SER A 661 13.63 7.98 20.97
N VAL A 662 14.27 7.46 19.92
CA VAL A 662 13.71 7.51 18.55
C VAL A 662 12.44 6.66 18.46
N ALA A 663 12.42 5.46 19.04
CA ALA A 663 11.21 4.61 19.04
C ALA A 663 10.08 5.26 19.84
N MET A 664 10.38 5.87 20.99
CA MET A 664 9.42 6.63 21.80
C MET A 664 8.80 7.78 21.02
N ARG A 665 9.59 8.54 20.26
CA ARG A 665 9.05 9.60 19.40
C ARG A 665 8.07 9.06 18.37
N VAL A 666 8.42 7.95 17.69
CA VAL A 666 7.50 7.30 16.74
C VAL A 666 6.22 6.84 17.42
N ALA A 667 6.32 6.27 18.62
CA ALA A 667 5.16 5.86 19.40
C ALA A 667 4.24 7.05 19.71
N ILE A 668 4.79 8.20 20.09
CA ILE A 668 4.03 9.41 20.39
C ILE A 668 3.29 9.90 19.15
N ASP A 669 3.95 9.96 17.99
CA ASP A 669 3.32 10.39 16.74
C ASP A 669 2.14 9.46 16.36
N LEU A 670 2.28 8.14 16.53
CA LEU A 670 1.22 7.16 16.31
C LEU A 670 0.07 7.30 17.34
N ILE A 671 0.41 7.54 18.59
CA ILE A 671 -0.58 7.74 19.68
C ILE A 671 -1.43 8.98 19.40
N GLU A 672 -0.82 10.10 19.05
CA GLU A 672 -1.55 11.34 18.76
C GLU A 672 -2.47 11.19 17.55
N ALA A 673 -1.99 10.52 16.49
CA ALA A 673 -2.82 10.20 15.33
C ALA A 673 -4.03 9.32 15.71
N LEU A 674 -3.82 8.28 16.53
CA LEU A 674 -4.91 7.43 17.01
C LEU A 674 -5.88 8.20 17.90
N ARG A 675 -5.40 9.02 18.83
CA ARG A 675 -6.26 9.85 19.69
C ARG A 675 -7.09 10.83 18.86
N TYR A 676 -6.46 11.47 17.86
CA TYR A 676 -7.19 12.33 16.91
C TYR A 676 -8.28 11.54 16.18
N LYS A 677 -7.96 10.36 15.65
CA LYS A 677 -8.92 9.49 14.95
C LYS A 677 -10.10 9.09 15.84
N LEU A 678 -9.85 8.62 17.05
CA LEU A 678 -10.88 8.27 18.03
C LEU A 678 -11.79 9.47 18.34
N ARG A 679 -11.21 10.67 18.55
CA ARG A 679 -11.98 11.89 18.78
C ARG A 679 -12.87 12.26 17.59
N MET A 680 -12.33 12.16 16.36
CA MET A 680 -13.09 12.44 15.13
C MET A 680 -14.16 11.37 14.84
N MET A 681 -14.02 10.17 15.37
CA MET A 681 -15.07 9.14 15.38
C MET A 681 -16.06 9.33 16.53
N GLY A 682 -15.90 10.34 17.38
CA GLY A 682 -16.78 10.61 18.51
C GLY A 682 -16.67 9.59 19.66
N VAL A 683 -15.53 8.90 19.77
CA VAL A 683 -15.26 7.92 20.83
C VAL A 683 -14.67 8.63 22.05
N PRO A 684 -15.26 8.48 23.25
CA PRO A 684 -14.67 9.00 24.49
C PRO A 684 -13.36 8.26 24.80
N ILE A 685 -12.32 9.01 25.17
CA ILE A 685 -11.02 8.46 25.57
C ILE A 685 -10.83 8.69 27.07
N ASP A 686 -10.53 7.64 27.80
CA ASP A 686 -10.26 7.73 29.24
C ASP A 686 -8.77 8.03 29.48
N GLY A 687 -8.50 9.25 29.94
CA GLY A 687 -7.17 9.71 30.33
C GLY A 687 -6.11 9.72 29.23
N ALA A 688 -4.86 9.70 29.65
CA ALA A 688 -3.68 9.64 28.80
C ALA A 688 -3.40 8.21 28.35
N THR A 689 -2.77 8.04 27.18
CA THR A 689 -2.30 6.73 26.73
C THR A 689 -1.18 6.22 27.64
N LYS A 690 -1.32 5.01 28.16
CA LYS A 690 -0.33 4.35 29.05
C LYS A 690 0.76 3.71 28.19
N VAL A 691 2.00 4.19 28.33
CA VAL A 691 3.14 3.75 27.52
C VAL A 691 4.12 2.97 28.35
N TYR A 692 4.41 1.74 27.94
CA TYR A 692 5.41 0.86 28.58
C TYR A 692 6.70 0.85 27.77
N CYS A 693 7.83 1.13 28.47
CA CYS A 693 9.17 1.12 27.91
C CYS A 693 10.11 0.39 28.91
N ASP A 694 10.98 -0.47 28.40
CA ASP A 694 11.91 -1.23 29.26
C ASP A 694 13.25 -0.52 29.50
N ASN A 695 13.45 0.66 28.88
CA ASN A 695 14.64 1.49 29.10
C ASN A 695 14.40 2.51 30.24
N GLU A 696 14.90 2.20 31.43
CA GLU A 696 14.77 3.09 32.60
C GLU A 696 15.23 4.54 32.34
N SER A 697 16.30 4.71 31.55
CA SER A 697 16.81 6.05 31.27
C SER A 697 15.85 6.88 30.44
N VAL A 698 15.16 6.26 29.48
CA VAL A 698 14.09 6.91 28.71
C VAL A 698 12.91 7.23 29.60
N VAL A 699 12.46 6.28 30.41
CA VAL A 699 11.36 6.49 31.37
C VAL A 699 11.68 7.66 32.31
N LYS A 700 12.85 7.62 32.98
CA LYS A 700 13.27 8.69 33.91
C LYS A 700 13.37 10.06 33.22
N SER A 701 13.91 10.11 31.98
CA SER A 701 14.04 11.37 31.25
C SER A 701 12.68 11.94 30.80
N THR A 702 11.69 11.09 30.56
CA THR A 702 10.34 11.50 30.13
C THR A 702 9.45 11.87 31.31
N THR A 703 9.59 11.17 32.46
CA THR A 703 8.66 11.32 33.60
C THR A 703 9.14 12.29 34.69
N ARG A 704 10.43 12.63 34.73
CA ARG A 704 11.00 13.51 35.77
C ARG A 704 11.28 14.89 35.19
N PRO A 705 10.57 15.94 35.63
CA PRO A 705 10.77 17.31 35.16
C PRO A 705 12.20 17.84 35.32
N GLU A 706 12.87 17.49 36.41
CA GLU A 706 14.26 17.88 36.73
C GLU A 706 15.33 17.15 35.92
N SER A 707 14.97 16.15 35.15
CA SER A 707 15.91 15.38 34.34
C SER A 707 16.63 16.27 33.30
N THR A 708 17.93 16.09 33.13
CA THR A 708 18.75 16.88 32.21
C THR A 708 19.20 16.07 31.02
N LEU A 709 19.20 16.69 29.85
CA LEU A 709 19.69 16.09 28.62
C LEU A 709 21.24 16.09 28.58
N LYS A 710 21.85 14.91 28.60
CA LYS A 710 23.32 14.77 28.51
C LYS A 710 23.86 14.73 27.07
N LYS A 711 23.02 14.36 26.08
CA LYS A 711 23.39 14.17 24.67
C LYS A 711 22.61 15.12 23.75
N LYS A 712 23.28 16.19 23.30
CA LYS A 712 22.66 17.26 22.48
C LYS A 712 21.96 16.76 21.22
N HIS A 713 22.47 15.71 20.56
CA HIS A 713 21.88 15.19 19.32
C HIS A 713 20.50 14.52 19.53
N ASN A 714 20.14 14.17 20.76
CA ASN A 714 18.83 13.63 21.09
C ASN A 714 17.82 14.68 21.57
N ALA A 715 18.14 15.98 21.46
CA ALA A 715 17.31 17.06 22.01
C ALA A 715 15.86 17.01 21.51
N ILE A 716 15.64 16.82 20.22
CA ILE A 716 14.29 16.78 19.64
C ILE A 716 13.48 15.63 20.23
N ASN A 717 14.03 14.42 20.26
CA ASN A 717 13.34 13.24 20.80
C ASN A 717 13.06 13.39 22.30
N TYR A 718 14.02 13.93 23.05
CA TYR A 718 13.93 14.19 24.46
C TYR A 718 12.80 15.18 24.79
N HIS A 719 12.76 16.34 24.13
CA HIS A 719 11.74 17.35 24.36
C HIS A 719 10.36 16.89 23.88
N ARG A 720 10.30 16.19 22.74
CA ARG A 720 9.04 15.64 22.20
C ARG A 720 8.35 14.69 23.19
N ALA A 721 9.11 13.80 23.84
CA ALA A 721 8.56 12.87 24.81
C ALA A 721 8.05 13.59 26.08
N ARG A 722 8.81 14.55 26.56
CA ARG A 722 8.45 15.34 27.77
C ARG A 722 7.24 16.24 27.53
N GLU A 723 7.18 16.88 26.36
CA GLU A 723 6.06 17.70 25.95
C GLU A 723 4.77 16.89 25.85
N ALA A 724 4.79 15.70 25.26
CA ALA A 724 3.66 14.79 25.21
C ALA A 724 3.22 14.29 26.60
N GLN A 725 4.18 14.04 27.50
CA GLN A 725 3.91 13.71 28.90
C GLN A 725 3.27 14.92 29.64
N ALA A 726 3.82 16.12 29.48
CA ALA A 726 3.31 17.35 30.07
C ALA A 726 1.91 17.71 29.57
N ALA A 727 1.65 17.52 28.28
CA ALA A 727 0.36 17.77 27.64
C ALA A 727 -0.72 16.73 28.02
N GLY A 728 -0.35 15.61 28.63
CA GLY A 728 -1.30 14.55 28.98
C GLY A 728 -1.68 13.63 27.82
N HIS A 729 -0.92 13.63 26.71
CA HIS A 729 -1.09 12.65 25.65
C HIS A 729 -0.71 11.26 26.11
N ILE A 730 0.37 11.15 26.89
CA ILE A 730 0.94 9.91 27.38
C ILE A 730 1.19 9.93 28.88
N ARG A 731 1.29 8.74 29.48
CA ARG A 731 1.88 8.49 30.78
C ARG A 731 2.82 7.30 30.61
N VAL A 732 4.10 7.49 30.93
CA VAL A 732 5.14 6.49 30.68
C VAL A 732 5.49 5.75 31.97
N ALA A 733 5.57 4.43 31.88
CA ALA A 733 6.04 3.56 32.96
C ALA A 733 7.11 2.59 32.46
N TRP A 734 7.96 2.17 33.42
CA TRP A 734 8.92 1.12 33.14
C TRP A 734 8.25 -0.25 33.18
N ILE A 735 8.67 -1.12 32.27
CA ILE A 735 8.27 -2.53 32.22
C ILE A 735 9.52 -3.41 32.17
N GLU A 736 9.46 -4.57 32.80
CA GLU A 736 10.56 -5.55 32.68
C GLU A 736 10.66 -6.03 31.22
N GLY A 737 11.86 -6.02 30.63
CA GLY A 737 12.06 -6.33 29.21
C GLY A 737 11.45 -7.67 28.78
N LYS A 738 11.36 -8.68 29.68
CA LYS A 738 10.71 -9.96 29.35
C LYS A 738 9.19 -9.84 29.12
N GLU A 739 8.56 -8.79 29.64
CA GLU A 739 7.12 -8.49 29.51
C GLU A 739 6.82 -7.49 28.39
N ASN A 740 7.85 -6.89 27.76
CA ASN A 740 7.64 -5.90 26.71
C ASN A 740 7.15 -6.57 25.43
N LEU A 741 5.87 -6.35 25.10
CA LEU A 741 5.23 -6.94 23.92
C LEU A 741 5.86 -6.42 22.59
N ALA A 742 6.46 -5.23 22.59
CA ALA A 742 7.09 -4.66 21.40
C ALA A 742 8.37 -5.40 20.98
N ASP A 743 8.95 -6.26 21.83
CA ASP A 743 10.09 -7.12 21.46
C ASP A 743 9.82 -7.98 20.21
N VAL A 744 8.55 -8.42 20.00
CA VAL A 744 8.17 -9.19 18.80
C VAL A 744 8.23 -8.37 17.52
N LEU A 745 8.36 -7.05 17.62
CA LEU A 745 8.41 -6.09 16.52
C LEU A 745 9.83 -5.55 16.25
N THR A 746 10.82 -5.94 17.06
CA THR A 746 12.19 -5.43 16.94
C THR A 746 13.22 -6.53 16.80
N LYS A 747 12.97 -7.71 17.36
CA LYS A 747 13.92 -8.80 17.51
C LYS A 747 13.41 -10.11 16.91
N VAL A 748 14.29 -10.84 16.23
CA VAL A 748 14.00 -12.22 15.81
C VAL A 748 14.01 -13.11 17.05
N LEU A 749 12.84 -13.32 17.64
CA LEU A 749 12.67 -14.12 18.83
C LEU A 749 12.46 -15.61 18.50
N VAL A 750 12.96 -16.49 19.37
CA VAL A 750 12.82 -17.94 19.23
C VAL A 750 12.28 -18.59 20.51
N GLY A 751 11.75 -19.80 20.39
CA GLY A 751 11.40 -20.66 21.52
C GLY A 751 10.25 -20.14 22.41
N GLU A 752 10.42 -20.29 23.72
CA GLU A 752 9.37 -20.00 24.72
C GLU A 752 9.05 -18.51 24.79
N ARG A 753 10.07 -17.65 24.76
CA ARG A 753 9.86 -16.19 24.82
C ARG A 753 8.95 -15.71 23.70
N ARG A 754 9.19 -16.17 22.46
CA ARG A 754 8.32 -15.82 21.32
C ARG A 754 6.88 -16.26 21.58
N ARG A 755 6.68 -17.51 21.99
CA ARG A 755 5.34 -18.04 22.27
C ARG A 755 4.63 -17.28 23.38
N TYR A 756 5.37 -16.96 24.47
CA TYR A 756 4.83 -16.21 25.59
C TYR A 756 4.31 -14.84 25.17
N LEU A 757 5.12 -14.04 24.49
CA LEU A 757 4.71 -12.70 24.07
C LEU A 757 3.58 -12.74 23.04
N LEU A 758 3.65 -13.64 22.05
CA LEU A 758 2.61 -13.78 21.03
C LEU A 758 1.27 -14.25 21.60
N SER A 759 1.26 -15.11 22.63
CA SER A 759 0.01 -15.55 23.28
C SER A 759 -0.76 -14.42 23.98
N ARG A 760 -0.14 -13.25 24.15
CA ARG A 760 -0.76 -12.04 24.72
C ARG A 760 -1.25 -11.06 23.65
N ILE A 761 -0.96 -11.36 22.39
CA ILE A 761 -1.33 -10.50 21.24
C ILE A 761 -2.28 -11.25 20.30
N LEU A 762 -2.01 -12.53 20.06
CA LEU A 762 -2.72 -13.38 19.09
C LEU A 762 -3.45 -14.54 19.80
N TRP A 763 -4.59 -14.91 19.24
CA TRP A 763 -5.48 -15.95 19.76
C TRP A 763 -5.49 -17.19 18.86
#